data_135ef75dd79fd68a4a4e1c294de45fc6
#
_entry.id   135ef75dd79fd68a4a4e1c294de45fc6
#
_cell.length_a   1.000
_cell.length_b   1.000
_cell.length_c   1.000
_cell.angle_alpha   90.00
_cell.angle_beta   90.00
_cell.angle_gamma   90.00
#
_symmetry.space_group_name_H-M   'P 1'
#
loop_
_entity.id
_entity.type
_entity.pdbx_description
1 polymer ?
#
loop_
_entity_poly.entity_id
_entity_poly.type
_entity_poly.pdbx_seq_one_letter_code
_entity_poly.pdbx_strand_id
1 'polypeptide(L)'
;MFNLIALSGLQAQERVSSTINSNWLFFKGDTAKKSSGNNWETVSLPHTWNVQDVMDDEPGYYRGDGWYKKTIYIPADWKEKDVYLFFEGAGQVAEVFVNGRPVGRHIGSYTAFSFPVRNYLNYASAGNAANELLVKVNNSHNENIPPLSADFTFYGGLYRDVYLKALNKVHFDADNYASSGVFITTPAVTANNAIVNVKGAFVNRSNSKRNIVINQKIYDANGNLFAEQKSTFRTNPGQKIDFVQDFKNLKGQHLWSIEDPYLYRVVSTITDAAGGQKLDEVTNPLGFRWFAFDADKGFFLNGKPVKLIGASRHQDYKGMGNALPDALHVHDVELLKQMGGNFLRIAHYPQDPTVLETCDRLGIVASVETPIVNRITETEEFSKNALHMHLEMMRQNYNHPSLVMWTYMNEVLLIPRYERGSDKQETYFKAVAKLAQELEDLTRKEDTIRYTMIPNHGAWELYNKVGVTKIPKLVGWNLYLGWYGGTLEDFGKFLDMHHKELPDKPLLITEYGSDADSRLHSFDPVRFDKTVEYTTKFHQVYLKEMMDRPFVAAAMIWNLAEFNSEQRAETTPHINAKGVLTWDRKPKDAYRFYQANLLHTPYIQISSKEWSVRTGFEKDEKNPVCTQPVFIFSNQKQVTLKHNGKEVGTAETHEGVAQFDVPFVNGANHLLATATANGTGVTDQADINFDLLSQNLKSQSLPFKEMNVSLGDNRFFYDEKTAQTWIPEQEYKPGTWGYVGGKVYVMKGNTRTSFGSTKDILGTELDPVYQTQRTGID
;
A
#
# COMPACT_ATOMS: atom_id res chain seq x y z
N MET A 1 20.85 35.02 46.97
CA MET A 1 21.42 33.69 46.77
C MET A 1 21.22 33.30 45.33
N PHE A 2 22.22 33.51 44.51
CA PHE A 2 22.24 33.07 43.11
C PHE A 2 22.64 31.60 43.08
N ASN A 3 21.74 30.72 42.68
CA ASN A 3 22.06 29.33 42.39
C ASN A 3 22.83 29.27 41.04
N LEU A 4 24.12 28.98 41.11
CA LEU A 4 24.90 28.52 39.97
C LEU A 4 24.34 27.16 39.52
N ILE A 5 23.58 27.14 38.43
CA ILE A 5 23.33 25.90 37.71
C ILE A 5 24.64 25.56 36.99
N ALA A 6 25.30 24.51 37.50
CA ALA A 6 26.45 23.92 36.80
C ALA A 6 26.00 23.47 35.40
N LEU A 7 26.54 24.13 34.38
CA LEU A 7 26.50 23.62 33.01
C LEU A 7 27.28 22.29 32.97
N SER A 8 26.55 21.18 33.13
CA SER A 8 27.08 19.88 32.73
C SER A 8 27.45 19.98 31.26
N GLY A 9 28.72 19.74 30.93
CA GLY A 9 29.25 19.85 29.58
C GLY A 9 28.35 19.12 28.60
N LEU A 10 27.94 19.82 27.57
CA LEU A 10 27.35 19.23 26.36
C LEU A 10 28.39 18.24 25.79
N GLN A 11 28.25 16.94 26.12
CA GLN A 11 28.90 15.90 25.34
C GLN A 11 28.39 16.06 23.92
N ALA A 12 29.31 16.30 22.97
CA ALA A 12 28.99 16.40 21.57
C ALA A 12 28.21 15.13 21.16
N GLN A 13 27.00 15.30 20.68
CA GLN A 13 26.13 14.21 20.27
C GLN A 13 26.85 13.37 19.21
N GLU A 14 26.96 12.08 19.41
CA GLU A 14 27.85 11.19 18.65
C GLU A 14 27.39 11.02 17.20
N ARG A 15 26.09 10.76 17.01
CA ARG A 15 25.40 10.73 15.72
C ARG A 15 24.28 11.77 15.75
N VAL A 16 24.31 12.71 14.82
CA VAL A 16 23.23 13.70 14.65
C VAL A 16 22.48 13.35 13.37
N SER A 17 21.15 13.35 13.46
CA SER A 17 20.26 13.23 12.31
C SER A 17 19.17 14.29 12.46
N SER A 18 19.05 15.17 11.48
CA SER A 18 18.04 16.23 11.48
C SER A 18 17.35 16.31 10.14
N THR A 19 16.02 16.38 10.13
CA THR A 19 15.26 16.65 8.90
C THR A 19 15.56 18.06 8.42
N ILE A 20 15.58 18.23 7.10
CA ILE A 20 15.74 19.54 6.45
C ILE A 20 14.55 19.84 5.53
N ASN A 21 13.35 19.41 5.91
CA ASN A 21 12.14 19.40 5.07
C ASN A 21 11.54 20.78 4.81
N SER A 22 11.67 21.74 5.71
CA SER A 22 11.02 23.07 5.61
C SER A 22 11.74 24.02 4.66
N ASN A 23 11.01 24.96 4.04
CA ASN A 23 11.55 26.10 3.31
C ASN A 23 12.49 25.71 2.15
N TRP A 24 12.09 24.81 1.30
CA TRP A 24 12.72 24.58 0.02
C TRP A 24 12.16 25.52 -1.03
N LEU A 25 12.99 25.92 -1.97
CA LEU A 25 12.56 26.58 -3.19
C LEU A 25 12.42 25.52 -4.28
N PHE A 26 11.28 25.45 -4.93
CA PHE A 26 10.98 24.50 -6.01
C PHE A 26 10.75 25.20 -7.34
N PHE A 27 11.19 24.59 -8.43
CA PHE A 27 10.92 25.02 -9.80
C PHE A 27 10.67 23.81 -10.69
N LYS A 28 9.56 23.82 -11.44
CA LYS A 28 9.18 22.77 -12.41
C LYS A 28 9.60 23.17 -13.82
N GLY A 29 10.43 22.35 -14.48
CA GLY A 29 10.85 22.53 -15.88
C GLY A 29 12.36 22.62 -16.09
N ASP A 30 12.75 22.87 -17.35
CA ASP A 30 14.15 23.00 -17.76
C ASP A 30 14.71 24.38 -17.39
N THR A 31 15.77 24.40 -16.59
CA THR A 31 16.45 25.63 -16.18
C THR A 31 17.13 26.36 -17.34
N ALA A 32 17.46 25.69 -18.44
CA ALA A 32 18.05 26.32 -19.63
C ALA A 32 17.05 27.28 -20.32
N LYS A 33 15.75 27.12 -20.11
CA LYS A 33 14.69 28.02 -20.60
C LYS A 33 14.36 29.18 -19.66
N LYS A 34 15.12 29.36 -18.58
CA LYS A 34 15.00 30.50 -17.66
C LYS A 34 15.51 31.77 -18.30
N SER A 35 14.73 32.37 -19.17
CA SER A 35 14.88 33.78 -19.46
C SER A 35 14.05 34.59 -18.46
N SER A 36 14.73 35.29 -17.53
CA SER A 36 14.24 36.43 -16.76
C SER A 36 12.92 36.26 -15.99
N GLY A 37 12.97 35.70 -14.78
CA GLY A 37 11.89 35.76 -13.80
C GLY A 37 12.04 34.71 -12.71
N ASN A 38 12.00 35.11 -11.46
CA ASN A 38 12.06 34.19 -10.29
C ASN A 38 10.74 33.43 -10.14
N ASN A 39 10.57 32.31 -10.82
CA ASN A 39 9.40 31.44 -10.68
C ASN A 39 9.66 30.28 -9.69
N TRP A 40 10.50 30.50 -8.67
CA TRP A 40 10.66 29.57 -7.58
C TRP A 40 9.51 29.74 -6.58
N GLU A 41 8.87 28.65 -6.20
CA GLU A 41 7.89 28.60 -5.13
C GLU A 41 8.50 28.03 -3.85
N THR A 42 7.99 28.43 -2.70
CA THR A 42 8.41 27.86 -1.41
C THR A 42 7.57 26.66 -1.09
N VAL A 43 8.23 25.51 -0.88
CA VAL A 43 7.58 24.25 -0.55
C VAL A 43 8.20 23.63 0.71
N SER A 44 7.47 22.74 1.35
CA SER A 44 7.97 21.83 2.38
C SER A 44 7.93 20.39 1.87
N LEU A 45 8.88 19.57 2.32
CA LEU A 45 8.89 18.14 2.04
C LEU A 45 8.05 17.39 3.11
N PRO A 46 7.44 16.29 2.75
CA PRO A 46 7.33 15.66 1.42
C PRO A 46 6.63 16.54 0.37
N HIS A 47 7.11 16.51 -0.88
CA HIS A 47 6.54 17.31 -1.98
C HIS A 47 6.55 16.56 -3.31
N THR A 48 5.41 16.57 -4.01
CA THR A 48 5.28 16.14 -5.41
C THR A 48 4.67 17.26 -6.25
N TRP A 49 5.10 17.38 -7.49
CA TRP A 49 4.48 18.33 -8.43
C TRP A 49 3.28 17.76 -9.19
N ASN A 50 2.96 16.46 -8.99
CA ASN A 50 1.86 15.77 -9.64
C ASN A 50 0.68 15.62 -8.69
N VAL A 51 0.05 16.70 -8.26
CA VAL A 51 -1.14 16.67 -7.39
C VAL A 51 -2.41 16.98 -8.18
N GLN A 52 -2.34 17.99 -9.07
CA GLN A 52 -3.49 18.45 -9.83
C GLN A 52 -3.53 17.87 -11.24
N ASP A 53 -2.40 17.84 -11.93
CA ASP A 53 -2.25 17.37 -13.31
C ASP A 53 -2.48 15.86 -13.52
N VAL A 54 -2.72 15.12 -12.46
CA VAL A 54 -3.10 13.69 -12.50
C VAL A 54 -4.60 13.48 -12.32
N MET A 55 -5.35 14.57 -12.15
CA MET A 55 -6.79 14.57 -11.88
C MET A 55 -7.56 15.58 -12.77
N ASP A 56 -6.86 16.29 -13.66
CA ASP A 56 -7.51 17.23 -14.59
C ASP A 56 -7.96 16.50 -15.87
N ASP A 57 -8.79 17.18 -16.65
CA ASP A 57 -9.36 16.64 -17.90
C ASP A 57 -8.36 16.62 -19.07
N GLU A 58 -7.12 17.10 -18.86
CA GLU A 58 -6.08 17.10 -19.91
C GLU A 58 -5.35 15.73 -19.90
N PRO A 59 -5.24 15.03 -21.05
CA PRO A 59 -4.59 13.73 -21.08
C PRO A 59 -3.12 13.77 -20.69
N GLY A 60 -2.74 12.95 -19.72
CA GLY A 60 -1.38 12.81 -19.22
C GLY A 60 -1.06 13.80 -18.10
N TYR A 61 0.15 13.72 -17.58
CA TYR A 61 0.65 14.57 -16.52
C TYR A 61 2.12 14.90 -16.74
N TYR A 62 2.62 15.93 -16.07
CA TYR A 62 4.00 16.36 -16.28
C TYR A 62 5.01 15.30 -15.83
N ARG A 63 5.82 14.84 -16.77
CA ARG A 63 6.99 14.00 -16.56
C ARG A 63 8.23 14.67 -17.10
N GLY A 64 9.14 15.08 -16.22
CA GLY A 64 10.29 15.89 -16.59
C GLY A 64 11.10 16.31 -15.39
N ASP A 65 11.82 17.44 -15.53
CA ASP A 65 12.70 17.97 -14.50
C ASP A 65 11.95 18.80 -13.45
N GLY A 66 12.26 18.56 -12.19
CA GLY A 66 11.93 19.41 -11.04
C GLY A 66 13.21 19.76 -10.27
N TRP A 67 13.35 21.00 -9.85
CA TRP A 67 14.52 21.51 -9.17
C TRP A 67 14.17 21.97 -7.77
N TYR A 68 14.96 21.53 -6.80
CA TYR A 68 14.83 21.88 -5.39
C TYR A 68 16.09 22.57 -4.92
N LYS A 69 15.96 23.74 -4.29
CA LYS A 69 17.07 24.54 -3.79
C LYS A 69 16.86 24.90 -2.32
N LYS A 70 17.92 24.80 -1.53
CA LYS A 70 17.88 25.15 -0.11
C LYS A 70 19.23 25.66 0.37
N THR A 71 19.21 26.64 1.26
CA THR A 71 20.41 26.99 2.06
C THR A 71 20.40 26.19 3.34
N ILE A 72 21.47 25.44 3.57
CA ILE A 72 21.71 24.70 4.81
C ILE A 72 22.85 25.35 5.60
N TYR A 73 22.74 25.32 6.92
CA TYR A 73 23.72 25.92 7.83
C TYR A 73 24.47 24.83 8.58
N ILE A 74 25.79 24.75 8.39
CA ILE A 74 26.65 23.70 8.95
C ILE A 74 27.40 24.25 10.15
N PRO A 75 27.25 23.64 11.36
CA PRO A 75 27.99 24.02 12.55
C PRO A 75 29.51 23.82 12.38
N ALA A 76 30.30 24.70 12.98
CA ALA A 76 31.78 24.69 12.87
C ALA A 76 32.40 23.36 13.39
N ASP A 77 31.85 22.78 14.43
CA ASP A 77 32.29 21.50 15.03
C ASP A 77 32.07 20.28 14.11
N TRP A 78 31.20 20.39 13.10
CA TRP A 78 31.00 19.33 12.11
C TRP A 78 32.16 19.17 11.12
N LYS A 79 33.12 20.08 11.11
CA LYS A 79 34.37 19.98 10.31
C LYS A 79 35.10 18.65 10.58
N GLU A 80 35.04 18.17 11.84
CA GLU A 80 35.69 16.93 12.24
C GLU A 80 34.76 15.69 12.15
N LYS A 81 33.53 15.85 11.60
CA LYS A 81 32.58 14.77 11.39
C LYS A 81 32.53 14.35 9.93
N ASP A 82 32.00 13.17 9.65
CA ASP A 82 31.55 12.76 8.33
C ASP A 82 30.10 13.19 8.18
N VAL A 83 29.80 14.00 7.17
CA VAL A 83 28.49 14.59 6.95
C VAL A 83 27.87 13.98 5.70
N TYR A 84 26.61 13.56 5.83
CA TYR A 84 25.83 12.93 4.77
C TYR A 84 24.55 13.70 4.51
N LEU A 85 24.15 13.78 3.26
CA LEU A 85 22.77 14.04 2.86
C LEU A 85 22.09 12.68 2.65
N PHE A 86 20.96 12.48 3.29
CA PHE A 86 20.20 11.25 3.22
C PHE A 86 18.78 11.57 2.72
N PHE A 87 18.31 10.85 1.72
CA PHE A 87 17.02 10.98 1.09
C PHE A 87 16.27 9.65 1.24
N GLU A 88 15.04 9.69 1.72
CA GLU A 88 14.22 8.48 1.82
C GLU A 88 13.60 8.06 0.49
N GLY A 89 13.50 8.97 -0.46
CA GLY A 89 13.05 8.69 -1.82
C GLY A 89 13.01 9.93 -2.70
N ALA A 90 13.18 9.73 -4.00
CA ALA A 90 13.02 10.79 -5.00
C ALA A 90 12.60 10.18 -6.34
N GLY A 91 11.55 10.67 -6.93
CA GLY A 91 11.00 10.07 -8.15
C GLY A 91 11.41 10.79 -9.42
N GLN A 92 12.24 10.19 -10.25
CA GLN A 92 12.74 8.84 -10.44
C GLN A 92 14.28 8.81 -10.40
N VAL A 93 14.91 9.87 -10.89
CA VAL A 93 16.37 10.08 -10.92
C VAL A 93 16.68 11.35 -10.17
N ALA A 94 17.57 11.29 -9.19
CA ALA A 94 18.01 12.44 -8.43
C ALA A 94 19.49 12.75 -8.71
N GLU A 95 19.81 14.02 -9.00
CA GLU A 95 21.17 14.54 -9.12
C GLU A 95 21.36 15.62 -8.05
N VAL A 96 22.37 15.46 -7.20
CA VAL A 96 22.61 16.31 -6.02
C VAL A 96 23.87 17.16 -6.21
N PHE A 97 23.76 18.45 -5.91
CA PHE A 97 24.83 19.42 -5.97
C PHE A 97 24.95 20.18 -4.65
N VAL A 98 26.15 20.40 -4.18
CA VAL A 98 26.47 21.23 -3.01
C VAL A 98 27.46 22.32 -3.40
N ASN A 99 27.11 23.58 -3.14
CA ASN A 99 27.93 24.75 -3.53
C ASN A 99 28.33 24.72 -5.01
N GLY A 100 27.39 24.37 -5.90
CA GLY A 100 27.58 24.29 -7.35
C GLY A 100 28.41 23.08 -7.83
N ARG A 101 28.87 22.20 -6.94
CA ARG A 101 29.67 21.00 -7.29
C ARG A 101 28.79 19.76 -7.27
N PRO A 102 28.84 18.88 -8.31
CA PRO A 102 28.10 17.63 -8.34
C PRO A 102 28.60 16.69 -7.25
N VAL A 103 27.68 16.16 -6.47
CA VAL A 103 27.94 15.20 -5.36
C VAL A 103 27.69 13.78 -5.80
N GLY A 104 26.56 13.53 -6.46
CA GLY A 104 26.18 12.19 -6.87
C GLY A 104 24.84 12.14 -7.61
N ARG A 105 24.52 10.95 -8.12
CA ARG A 105 23.28 10.63 -8.82
C ARG A 105 22.72 9.31 -8.28
N HIS A 106 21.41 9.26 -8.06
CA HIS A 106 20.68 8.04 -7.72
C HIS A 106 19.65 7.72 -8.79
N ILE A 107 19.45 6.43 -9.08
CA ILE A 107 18.49 5.90 -10.04
C ILE A 107 17.55 4.96 -9.29
N GLY A 108 16.27 5.29 -9.26
CA GLY A 108 15.23 4.54 -8.58
C GLY A 108 14.31 5.46 -7.79
N SER A 109 12.99 5.23 -7.89
CA SER A 109 12.03 6.12 -7.26
C SER A 109 11.84 5.85 -5.76
N TYR A 110 12.02 4.60 -5.30
CA TYR A 110 11.32 4.12 -4.10
C TYR A 110 12.24 3.66 -2.98
N THR A 111 13.56 3.66 -3.20
CA THR A 111 14.57 3.31 -2.20
C THR A 111 15.26 4.56 -1.67
N ALA A 112 15.74 4.50 -0.44
CA ALA A 112 16.53 5.56 0.15
C ALA A 112 17.95 5.58 -0.44
N PHE A 113 18.58 6.76 -0.42
CA PHE A 113 19.98 6.92 -0.83
C PHE A 113 20.67 7.99 0.00
N SER A 114 22.00 7.91 0.07
CA SER A 114 22.79 8.89 0.80
C SER A 114 24.09 9.23 0.09
N PHE A 115 24.54 10.48 0.28
CA PHE A 115 25.80 10.95 -0.28
C PHE A 115 26.68 11.57 0.81
N PRO A 116 27.99 11.21 0.89
CA PRO A 116 28.95 11.87 1.76
C PRO A 116 29.26 13.28 1.21
N VAL A 117 28.93 14.33 1.96
CA VAL A 117 29.06 15.72 1.49
C VAL A 117 30.14 16.54 2.17
N ARG A 118 30.85 15.98 3.14
CA ARG A 118 31.87 16.67 3.94
C ARG A 118 32.83 17.53 3.12
N ASN A 119 33.34 17.00 2.00
CA ASN A 119 34.34 17.67 1.15
C ASN A 119 33.74 18.75 0.23
N TYR A 120 32.42 18.88 0.20
CA TYR A 120 31.68 19.85 -0.60
C TYR A 120 31.19 21.04 0.24
N LEU A 121 31.23 20.91 1.58
CA LEU A 121 30.72 21.89 2.51
C LEU A 121 31.76 22.98 2.82
N ASN A 122 31.27 24.20 3.02
CA ASN A 122 31.98 25.29 3.65
C ASN A 122 31.79 25.18 5.17
N TYR A 123 32.86 25.49 5.92
CA TYR A 123 32.85 25.51 7.38
C TYR A 123 33.33 26.88 7.87
N ALA A 124 32.65 27.46 8.82
CA ALA A 124 33.09 28.65 9.52
C ALA A 124 34.17 28.32 10.56
N SER A 125 34.94 29.33 10.99
CA SER A 125 35.86 29.20 12.12
C SER A 125 35.12 29.14 13.46
N ALA A 126 33.93 29.76 13.53
CA ALA A 126 33.01 29.71 14.66
C ALA A 126 31.58 29.92 14.13
N GLY A 127 30.57 29.42 14.85
CA GLY A 127 29.16 29.49 14.45
C GLY A 127 28.84 28.56 13.29
N ASN A 128 27.97 28.97 12.39
CA ASN A 128 27.44 28.19 11.28
C ASN A 128 27.90 28.76 9.92
N ALA A 129 28.24 27.91 8.96
CA ALA A 129 28.50 28.29 7.58
C ALA A 129 27.30 27.95 6.69
N ALA A 130 26.91 28.92 5.85
CA ALA A 130 25.90 28.72 4.85
C ALA A 130 26.43 27.89 3.67
N ASN A 131 25.61 26.95 3.20
CA ASN A 131 25.89 26.11 2.05
C ASN A 131 24.65 26.01 1.18
N GLU A 132 24.81 26.08 -0.13
CA GLU A 132 23.72 25.87 -1.07
C GLU A 132 23.59 24.40 -1.43
N LEU A 133 22.40 23.85 -1.24
CA LEU A 133 22.01 22.54 -1.72
C LEU A 133 21.06 22.73 -2.91
N LEU A 134 21.39 22.04 -4.03
CA LEU A 134 20.55 21.98 -5.22
C LEU A 134 20.33 20.51 -5.58
N VAL A 135 19.07 20.13 -5.78
CA VAL A 135 18.69 18.78 -6.19
C VAL A 135 17.84 18.86 -7.44
N LYS A 136 18.28 18.18 -8.49
CA LYS A 136 17.48 17.94 -9.68
C LYS A 136 16.82 16.59 -9.58
N VAL A 137 15.50 16.53 -9.76
CA VAL A 137 14.73 15.28 -9.80
C VAL A 137 14.05 15.18 -11.16
N ASN A 138 14.07 14.00 -11.77
CA ASN A 138 13.46 13.76 -13.09
C ASN A 138 12.63 12.47 -13.06
N ASN A 139 11.34 12.54 -13.43
CA ASN A 139 10.43 11.39 -13.54
C ASN A 139 10.08 11.00 -14.98
N SER A 140 10.87 11.43 -15.97
CA SER A 140 10.66 11.05 -17.38
C SER A 140 10.77 9.54 -17.56
N HIS A 141 10.00 9.01 -18.51
CA HIS A 141 10.10 7.60 -18.87
C HIS A 141 11.50 7.22 -19.36
N ASN A 142 12.00 6.09 -18.89
CA ASN A 142 13.28 5.54 -19.32
C ASN A 142 13.18 4.01 -19.39
N GLU A 143 13.43 3.44 -20.58
CA GLU A 143 13.33 1.99 -20.84
C GLU A 143 14.32 1.15 -20.02
N ASN A 144 15.32 1.75 -19.38
CA ASN A 144 16.29 1.05 -18.53
C ASN A 144 16.04 1.20 -17.02
N ILE A 145 14.96 1.89 -16.63
CA ILE A 145 14.66 2.13 -15.22
C ILE A 145 13.26 1.58 -14.88
N PRO A 146 13.14 0.50 -14.10
CA PRO A 146 11.84 0.02 -13.66
C PRO A 146 11.17 0.99 -12.66
N PRO A 147 9.82 1.05 -12.64
CA PRO A 147 8.87 0.33 -13.49
C PRO A 147 8.68 1.01 -14.86
N LEU A 148 8.43 0.20 -15.89
CA LEU A 148 8.24 0.70 -17.26
C LEU A 148 6.80 1.07 -17.57
N SER A 149 5.87 0.34 -16.99
CA SER A 149 4.44 0.46 -17.18
C SER A 149 3.72 -0.05 -15.94
N ALA A 150 2.64 0.58 -15.54
CA ALA A 150 1.83 0.15 -14.42
C ALA A 150 0.46 0.83 -14.45
N ASP A 151 -0.49 0.32 -13.68
CA ASP A 151 -1.79 0.93 -13.45
C ASP A 151 -1.76 1.82 -12.18
N PHE A 152 -0.76 2.69 -12.10
CA PHE A 152 -0.63 3.74 -11.08
C PHE A 152 0.24 4.90 -11.60
N THR A 153 0.09 6.06 -11.01
CA THR A 153 0.80 7.28 -11.41
C THR A 153 2.27 7.27 -10.97
N PHE A 154 3.17 7.66 -11.88
CA PHE A 154 4.61 7.81 -11.61
C PHE A 154 4.91 9.23 -11.14
N TYR A 155 4.65 9.49 -9.88
CA TYR A 155 4.85 10.80 -9.26
C TYR A 155 6.30 11.26 -9.30
N GLY A 156 6.52 12.55 -9.55
CA GLY A 156 7.83 13.18 -9.43
C GLY A 156 7.96 13.97 -8.14
N GLY A 157 9.20 14.19 -7.68
CA GLY A 157 9.48 15.04 -6.53
C GLY A 157 10.37 14.43 -5.46
N LEU A 158 10.70 15.25 -4.45
CA LEU A 158 11.22 14.82 -3.16
C LEU A 158 10.02 14.49 -2.26
N TYR A 159 9.43 13.34 -2.44
CA TYR A 159 8.14 12.97 -1.88
C TYR A 159 8.23 12.21 -0.55
N ARG A 160 9.43 12.16 0.04
CA ARG A 160 9.74 11.66 1.39
C ARG A 160 10.73 12.59 2.07
N ASP A 161 11.06 12.27 3.30
CA ASP A 161 11.93 13.05 4.14
C ASP A 161 13.37 13.16 3.63
N VAL A 162 14.00 14.30 3.89
CA VAL A 162 15.42 14.54 3.64
C VAL A 162 16.13 14.92 4.94
N TYR A 163 17.26 14.26 5.19
CA TYR A 163 18.03 14.45 6.41
C TYR A 163 19.44 14.93 6.13
N LEU A 164 19.95 15.71 7.06
CA LEU A 164 21.38 15.98 7.22
C LEU A 164 21.88 15.17 8.41
N LYS A 165 22.86 14.28 8.16
CA LYS A 165 23.42 13.39 9.18
C LYS A 165 24.89 13.71 9.39
N ALA A 166 25.34 13.82 10.67
CA ALA A 166 26.74 14.03 11.02
C ALA A 166 27.22 12.91 11.95
N LEU A 167 28.25 12.18 11.53
CA LEU A 167 28.82 11.00 12.19
C LEU A 167 30.24 11.27 12.64
N ASN A 168 30.69 10.60 13.69
CA ASN A 168 32.13 10.63 14.02
C ASN A 168 32.96 9.93 12.94
N LYS A 169 34.27 10.15 12.97
CA LYS A 169 35.20 9.55 12.00
C LYS A 169 35.30 8.02 12.11
N VAL A 170 34.89 7.44 13.21
CA VAL A 170 34.73 5.99 13.37
C VAL A 170 33.25 5.73 13.59
N HIS A 171 32.60 5.08 12.63
CA HIS A 171 31.16 4.84 12.65
C HIS A 171 30.78 3.56 11.91
N PHE A 172 29.60 3.02 12.15
CA PHE A 172 29.02 1.94 11.33
C PHE A 172 28.89 2.40 9.89
N ASP A 173 29.04 1.45 8.95
CA ASP A 173 29.11 1.72 7.51
C ASP A 173 27.86 2.41 6.97
N ALA A 174 27.88 3.73 6.90
CA ALA A 174 26.79 4.57 6.38
C ALA A 174 26.70 4.58 4.84
N ASP A 175 27.71 4.03 4.13
CA ASP A 175 27.72 3.91 2.67
C ASP A 175 27.01 2.61 2.21
N ASN A 176 26.50 1.79 3.13
CA ASN A 176 25.87 0.52 2.84
C ASN A 176 24.43 0.70 2.38
N TYR A 177 24.22 1.18 1.15
CA TYR A 177 22.90 1.32 0.51
C TYR A 177 21.86 2.07 1.38
N ALA A 178 22.30 3.14 2.05
CA ALA A 178 21.48 3.93 2.98
C ALA A 178 20.83 3.13 4.13
N SER A 179 21.32 1.93 4.43
CA SER A 179 20.87 1.09 5.54
C SER A 179 21.51 1.53 6.88
N SER A 180 21.14 0.86 7.98
CA SER A 180 21.77 1.07 9.30
C SER A 180 23.24 0.60 9.34
N GLY A 181 23.71 -0.20 8.38
CA GLY A 181 25.01 -0.85 8.36
C GLY A 181 25.14 -2.04 9.33
N VAL A 182 24.07 -2.37 10.04
CA VAL A 182 23.98 -3.49 10.99
C VAL A 182 22.76 -4.35 10.65
N PHE A 183 22.98 -5.65 10.49
CA PHE A 183 21.97 -6.61 10.05
C PHE A 183 21.79 -7.70 11.09
N ILE A 184 20.53 -7.97 11.46
CA ILE A 184 20.16 -8.86 12.54
C ILE A 184 19.37 -10.03 11.97
N THR A 185 19.75 -11.24 12.32
CA THR A 185 18.99 -12.45 11.99
C THR A 185 18.77 -13.30 13.22
N THR A 186 17.71 -14.10 13.18
CA THR A 186 17.37 -15.09 14.17
C THR A 186 17.38 -16.48 13.51
N PRO A 187 18.56 -17.07 13.25
CA PRO A 187 18.69 -18.30 12.44
C PRO A 187 18.04 -19.51 13.10
N ALA A 188 17.86 -19.51 14.40
CA ALA A 188 17.11 -20.53 15.11
C ALA A 188 16.33 -19.88 16.28
N VAL A 189 15.03 -20.08 16.28
CA VAL A 189 14.13 -19.67 17.36
C VAL A 189 13.17 -20.82 17.64
N THR A 190 13.00 -21.13 18.93
CA THR A 190 11.96 -22.03 19.45
C THR A 190 11.30 -21.34 20.64
N ALA A 191 10.31 -21.97 21.23
CA ALA A 191 9.69 -21.45 22.44
C ALA A 191 10.67 -21.25 23.62
N ASN A 192 11.74 -22.06 23.69
CA ASN A 192 12.63 -22.13 24.85
C ASN A 192 14.07 -21.71 24.57
N ASN A 193 14.45 -21.47 23.33
CA ASN A 193 15.83 -21.13 22.96
C ASN A 193 15.86 -20.32 21.68
N ALA A 194 16.78 -19.35 21.63
CA ALA A 194 17.00 -18.56 20.43
C ALA A 194 18.50 -18.32 20.18
N ILE A 195 18.82 -18.12 18.90
CA ILE A 195 20.12 -17.63 18.44
C ILE A 195 19.87 -16.30 17.71
N VAL A 196 20.66 -15.28 18.04
CA VAL A 196 20.67 -14.01 17.32
C VAL A 196 22.08 -13.81 16.74
N ASN A 197 22.12 -13.56 15.44
CA ASN A 197 23.33 -13.17 14.75
C ASN A 197 23.26 -11.69 14.38
N VAL A 198 24.25 -10.90 14.76
CA VAL A 198 24.40 -9.50 14.40
C VAL A 198 25.65 -9.35 13.55
N LYS A 199 25.49 -8.96 12.30
CA LYS A 199 26.60 -8.71 11.36
C LYS A 199 26.54 -7.28 10.84
N GLY A 200 27.71 -6.76 10.45
CA GLY A 200 27.80 -5.43 9.86
C GLY A 200 29.23 -5.06 9.55
N ALA A 201 29.44 -3.79 9.22
CA ALA A 201 30.75 -3.23 9.03
C ALA A 201 30.86 -1.87 9.74
N PHE A 202 32.10 -1.48 10.07
CA PHE A 202 32.42 -0.13 10.52
C PHE A 202 33.63 0.41 9.75
N VAL A 203 33.75 1.73 9.71
CA VAL A 203 34.83 2.42 9.02
C VAL A 203 35.62 3.29 10.00
N ASN A 204 36.94 3.40 9.79
CA ASN A 204 37.79 4.37 10.48
C ASN A 204 38.27 5.42 9.46
N ARG A 205 37.60 6.54 9.39
CA ARG A 205 37.99 7.69 8.55
C ARG A 205 38.84 8.73 9.29
N SER A 206 39.29 8.40 10.53
CA SER A 206 40.25 9.24 11.24
C SER A 206 41.68 9.07 10.69
N ASN A 207 42.56 10.00 11.02
CA ASN A 207 43.96 9.97 10.60
C ASN A 207 44.87 9.09 11.49
N SER A 208 44.29 8.34 12.45
CA SER A 208 45.02 7.56 13.43
C SER A 208 44.51 6.12 13.54
N LYS A 209 45.43 5.21 13.94
CA LYS A 209 45.04 3.85 14.36
C LYS A 209 44.15 3.95 15.60
N ARG A 210 43.11 3.09 15.66
CA ARG A 210 42.18 3.02 16.79
C ARG A 210 42.04 1.58 17.26
N ASN A 211 41.88 1.43 18.57
CA ASN A 211 41.36 0.22 19.17
C ASN A 211 39.93 0.54 19.58
N ILE A 212 38.98 -0.23 19.10
CA ILE A 212 37.55 -0.01 19.38
C ILE A 212 36.92 -1.26 19.98
N VAL A 213 35.85 -1.05 20.73
CA VAL A 213 34.94 -2.11 21.18
C VAL A 213 33.61 -1.93 20.48
N ILE A 214 33.13 -2.98 19.81
CA ILE A 214 31.75 -3.08 19.36
C ILE A 214 30.99 -3.83 20.42
N ASN A 215 29.94 -3.19 20.95
CA ASN A 215 29.05 -3.75 21.95
C ASN A 215 27.63 -3.83 21.39
N GLN A 216 27.07 -5.05 21.40
CA GLN A 216 25.68 -5.31 21.06
C GLN A 216 24.92 -5.54 22.36
N LYS A 217 23.85 -4.78 22.58
CA LYS A 217 22.94 -4.96 23.71
C LYS A 217 21.52 -5.21 23.20
N ILE A 218 20.91 -6.27 23.67
CA ILE A 218 19.50 -6.55 23.40
C ILE A 218 18.72 -6.08 24.64
N TYR A 219 17.78 -5.20 24.43
CA TYR A 219 16.85 -4.72 25.47
C TYR A 219 15.44 -5.21 25.18
N ASP A 220 14.73 -5.57 26.22
CA ASP A 220 13.30 -5.90 26.15
C ASP A 220 12.44 -4.63 25.96
N ALA A 221 11.11 -4.81 25.79
CA ALA A 221 10.17 -3.71 25.63
C ALA A 221 10.13 -2.73 26.80
N ASN A 222 10.50 -3.19 28.00
CA ASN A 222 10.55 -2.39 29.23
C ASN A 222 11.90 -1.68 29.42
N GLY A 223 12.87 -1.91 28.53
CA GLY A 223 14.21 -1.34 28.59
C GLY A 223 15.19 -2.12 29.48
N ASN A 224 14.84 -3.32 29.93
CA ASN A 224 15.75 -4.18 30.69
C ASN A 224 16.74 -4.86 29.74
N LEU A 225 18.00 -4.99 30.17
CA LEU A 225 19.03 -5.69 29.42
C LEU A 225 18.72 -7.20 29.38
N PHE A 226 18.47 -7.73 28.19
CA PHE A 226 18.20 -9.15 27.94
C PHE A 226 19.49 -9.93 27.65
N ALA A 227 20.39 -9.35 26.85
CA ALA A 227 21.67 -9.97 26.52
C ALA A 227 22.69 -8.92 26.08
N GLU A 228 24.00 -9.23 26.24
CA GLU A 228 25.12 -8.38 25.84
C GLU A 228 26.24 -9.21 25.22
N GLN A 229 26.86 -8.69 24.14
CA GLN A 229 28.04 -9.28 23.49
C GLN A 229 29.01 -8.20 23.07
N LYS A 230 30.33 -8.40 23.35
CA LYS A 230 31.40 -7.45 23.04
C LYS A 230 32.51 -8.10 22.21
N SER A 231 33.08 -7.30 21.30
CA SER A 231 34.28 -7.69 20.53
C SER A 231 35.19 -6.49 20.37
N THR A 232 36.50 -6.70 20.43
CA THR A 232 37.52 -5.67 20.28
C THR A 232 38.20 -5.78 18.91
N PHE A 233 38.39 -4.64 18.26
CA PHE A 233 39.02 -4.54 16.95
C PHE A 233 40.12 -3.51 16.93
N ARG A 234 41.18 -3.79 16.16
CA ARG A 234 42.19 -2.80 15.77
C ARG A 234 41.92 -2.33 14.35
N THR A 235 41.95 -1.03 14.12
CA THR A 235 41.65 -0.46 12.82
C THR A 235 42.68 0.61 12.44
N ASN A 236 43.07 0.64 11.17
CA ASN A 236 43.96 1.65 10.60
C ASN A 236 43.10 2.79 9.96
N PRO A 237 43.72 3.98 9.71
CA PRO A 237 43.09 5.03 8.91
C PRO A 237 42.59 4.50 7.56
N GLY A 238 41.37 4.87 7.18
CA GLY A 238 40.70 4.48 5.93
C GLY A 238 40.20 3.03 5.87
N GLN A 239 40.37 2.24 6.92
CA GLN A 239 40.00 0.83 6.91
C GLN A 239 38.48 0.65 7.20
N LYS A 240 37.86 -0.23 6.40
CA LYS A 240 36.56 -0.83 6.68
C LYS A 240 36.78 -2.25 7.20
N ILE A 241 36.06 -2.61 8.27
CA ILE A 241 36.15 -3.94 8.90
C ILE A 241 34.75 -4.50 9.09
N ASP A 242 34.57 -5.72 8.60
CA ASP A 242 33.34 -6.49 8.84
C ASP A 242 33.42 -7.14 10.23
N PHE A 243 32.25 -7.25 10.88
CA PHE A 243 32.10 -7.94 12.17
C PHE A 243 30.90 -8.88 12.17
N VAL A 244 31.00 -9.91 12.98
CA VAL A 244 29.91 -10.85 13.29
C VAL A 244 29.93 -11.13 14.80
N GLN A 245 28.78 -11.06 15.43
CA GLN A 245 28.61 -11.38 16.86
C GLN A 245 27.35 -12.25 17.03
N ASP A 246 27.54 -13.39 17.69
CA ASP A 246 26.49 -14.37 17.95
C ASP A 246 26.04 -14.33 19.40
N PHE A 247 24.77 -14.27 19.62
CA PHE A 247 24.14 -14.62 20.91
C PHE A 247 23.61 -16.04 20.80
N LYS A 248 24.15 -16.94 21.58
CA LYS A 248 23.77 -18.37 21.57
C LYS A 248 23.03 -18.72 22.84
N ASN A 249 22.09 -19.66 22.73
CA ASN A 249 21.35 -20.22 23.88
C ASN A 249 20.59 -19.14 24.69
N LEU A 250 20.01 -18.16 24.03
CA LEU A 250 19.11 -17.19 24.67
C LEU A 250 17.87 -17.92 25.16
N LYS A 251 17.48 -17.65 26.40
CA LYS A 251 16.29 -18.27 27.04
C LYS A 251 15.38 -17.18 27.61
N GLY A 252 14.08 -17.51 27.70
CA GLY A 252 13.08 -16.60 28.25
C GLY A 252 12.69 -15.47 27.30
N GLN A 253 12.97 -15.65 26.00
CA GLN A 253 12.53 -14.69 24.99
C GLN A 253 11.01 -14.70 24.85
N HIS A 254 10.42 -13.51 24.74
CA HIS A 254 9.03 -13.30 24.37
C HIS A 254 8.92 -13.33 22.85
N LEU A 255 8.00 -14.13 22.32
CA LEU A 255 7.85 -14.28 20.88
C LEU A 255 7.02 -13.13 20.28
N TRP A 256 7.42 -12.64 19.11
CA TRP A 256 6.62 -11.76 18.29
C TRP A 256 5.54 -12.56 17.56
N SER A 257 4.28 -12.15 17.66
CA SER A 257 3.15 -12.72 16.92
C SER A 257 2.18 -11.63 16.45
N ILE A 258 1.14 -12.04 15.72
CA ILE A 258 0.07 -11.13 15.23
C ILE A 258 -0.74 -10.56 16.39
N GLU A 259 -1.01 -11.38 17.41
CA GLU A 259 -1.80 -11.02 18.58
C GLU A 259 -0.98 -10.29 19.66
N ASP A 260 0.32 -10.60 19.73
CA ASP A 260 1.25 -10.06 20.71
C ASP A 260 2.58 -9.69 20.01
N PRO A 261 2.64 -8.53 19.35
CA PRO A 261 3.81 -8.09 18.56
C PRO A 261 4.94 -7.55 19.44
N TYR A 262 5.48 -8.40 20.30
CA TYR A 262 6.51 -8.02 21.26
C TYR A 262 7.84 -7.72 20.59
N LEU A 263 8.35 -6.50 20.79
CA LEU A 263 9.57 -6.01 20.18
C LEU A 263 10.69 -5.83 21.21
N TYR A 264 11.86 -6.35 20.86
CA TYR A 264 13.14 -6.02 21.48
C TYR A 264 13.85 -4.93 20.64
N ARG A 265 14.88 -4.32 21.25
CA ARG A 265 15.78 -3.38 20.56
C ARG A 265 17.20 -3.90 20.66
N VAL A 266 17.90 -3.97 19.54
CA VAL A 266 19.34 -4.23 19.48
C VAL A 266 20.04 -2.89 19.34
N VAL A 267 20.75 -2.49 20.38
CA VAL A 267 21.57 -1.28 20.42
C VAL A 267 23.02 -1.66 20.14
N SER A 268 23.52 -1.26 18.98
CA SER A 268 24.89 -1.48 18.54
C SER A 268 25.71 -0.23 18.79
N THR A 269 26.76 -0.32 19.60
CA THR A 269 27.63 0.82 19.91
C THR A 269 29.09 0.55 19.52
N ILE A 270 29.75 1.60 19.07
CA ILE A 270 31.23 1.64 18.89
C ILE A 270 31.78 2.54 19.95
N THR A 271 32.74 2.04 20.77
CA THR A 271 33.45 2.82 21.77
C THR A 271 34.96 2.77 21.55
N ASP A 272 35.68 3.84 21.89
CA ASP A 272 37.12 3.84 21.94
C ASP A 272 37.59 2.98 23.13
N ALA A 273 38.46 2.01 22.88
CA ALA A 273 38.89 1.05 23.90
C ALA A 273 39.79 1.70 25.00
N ALA A 274 40.45 2.81 24.70
CA ALA A 274 41.36 3.48 25.64
C ALA A 274 40.65 4.36 26.66
N GLY A 275 39.61 5.08 26.21
CA GLY A 275 38.88 6.08 27.05
C GLY A 275 37.42 5.75 27.30
N GLY A 276 36.87 4.68 26.72
CA GLY A 276 35.47 4.33 26.84
C GLY A 276 34.50 5.31 26.16
N GLN A 277 35.02 6.29 25.42
CA GLN A 277 34.20 7.25 24.68
C GLN A 277 33.36 6.55 23.63
N LYS A 278 32.05 6.79 23.65
CA LYS A 278 31.13 6.32 22.61
C LYS A 278 31.38 7.11 21.32
N LEU A 279 31.62 6.40 20.23
CA LEU A 279 31.93 6.97 18.91
C LEU A 279 30.71 6.93 17.99
N ASP A 280 29.93 5.84 18.03
CA ASP A 280 28.71 5.71 17.22
C ASP A 280 27.71 4.77 17.88
N GLU A 281 26.44 4.92 17.52
CA GLU A 281 25.35 4.07 17.99
C GLU A 281 24.26 3.96 16.92
N VAL A 282 23.77 2.74 16.68
CA VAL A 282 22.56 2.47 15.89
C VAL A 282 21.66 1.52 16.65
N THR A 283 20.36 1.71 16.49
CA THR A 283 19.32 0.88 17.11
C THR A 283 18.48 0.25 16.02
N ASN A 284 18.25 -1.05 16.13
CA ASN A 284 17.41 -1.81 15.20
C ASN A 284 16.35 -2.61 15.97
N PRO A 285 15.16 -2.84 15.40
CA PRO A 285 14.14 -3.71 16.01
C PRO A 285 14.58 -5.18 15.96
N LEU A 286 14.05 -5.97 16.87
CA LEU A 286 14.18 -7.41 16.91
C LEU A 286 12.88 -8.04 17.41
N GLY A 287 12.32 -9.00 16.68
CA GLY A 287 11.22 -9.86 17.12
C GLY A 287 11.64 -11.31 17.01
N PHE A 288 11.54 -12.05 18.12
CA PHE A 288 11.82 -13.49 18.13
C PHE A 288 10.63 -14.24 17.53
N ARG A 289 10.80 -14.84 16.36
CA ARG A 289 9.79 -15.66 15.69
C ARG A 289 10.45 -16.65 14.73
N TRP A 290 9.68 -17.67 14.38
CA TRP A 290 9.95 -18.51 13.20
C TRP A 290 8.67 -18.66 12.40
N PHE A 291 8.80 -18.94 11.12
CA PHE A 291 7.66 -19.09 10.22
C PHE A 291 7.98 -20.10 9.13
N ALA A 292 6.92 -20.68 8.57
CA ALA A 292 7.02 -21.61 7.46
C ALA A 292 5.81 -21.48 6.53
N PHE A 293 6.03 -21.75 5.25
CA PHE A 293 4.97 -21.96 4.27
C PHE A 293 4.96 -23.43 3.87
N ASP A 294 3.80 -24.05 3.95
CA ASP A 294 3.55 -25.44 3.62
C ASP A 294 2.54 -25.49 2.47
N ALA A 295 2.81 -26.29 1.43
CA ALA A 295 1.99 -26.34 0.24
C ALA A 295 0.58 -26.93 0.46
N ASP A 296 0.41 -27.76 1.51
CA ASP A 296 -0.88 -28.37 1.85
C ASP A 296 -1.62 -27.64 2.98
N LYS A 297 -0.88 -27.00 3.89
CA LYS A 297 -1.42 -26.49 5.15
C LYS A 297 -1.34 -24.98 5.30
N GLY A 298 -0.73 -24.29 4.34
CA GLY A 298 -0.63 -22.83 4.32
C GLY A 298 0.51 -22.28 5.19
N PHE A 299 0.27 -21.17 5.87
CA PHE A 299 1.30 -20.45 6.63
C PHE A 299 1.27 -20.82 8.13
N PHE A 300 2.45 -20.87 8.71
CA PHE A 300 2.67 -21.11 10.15
C PHE A 300 3.54 -20.01 10.75
N LEU A 301 3.12 -19.47 11.89
CA LEU A 301 3.89 -18.55 12.71
C LEU A 301 4.07 -19.15 14.11
N ASN A 302 5.33 -19.28 14.57
CA ASN A 302 5.67 -19.87 15.86
C ASN A 302 5.07 -21.28 16.06
N GLY A 303 4.99 -22.04 14.95
CA GLY A 303 4.45 -23.41 14.93
C GLY A 303 2.91 -23.51 14.93
N LYS A 304 2.21 -22.38 14.94
CA LYS A 304 0.73 -22.33 14.87
C LYS A 304 0.29 -22.01 13.44
N PRO A 305 -0.74 -22.69 12.90
CA PRO A 305 -1.31 -22.34 11.61
C PRO A 305 -2.00 -20.97 11.68
N VAL A 306 -1.78 -20.15 10.67
CA VAL A 306 -2.37 -18.81 10.54
C VAL A 306 -2.82 -18.61 9.09
N LYS A 307 -4.07 -18.21 8.89
CA LYS A 307 -4.54 -17.74 7.59
C LYS A 307 -4.17 -16.26 7.45
N LEU A 308 -3.31 -15.94 6.49
CA LEU A 308 -2.95 -14.56 6.22
C LEU A 308 -3.97 -13.93 5.27
N ILE A 309 -4.77 -12.99 5.78
CA ILE A 309 -5.73 -12.20 4.99
C ILE A 309 -5.39 -10.72 5.18
N GLY A 310 -5.24 -10.01 4.08
CA GLY A 310 -4.92 -8.59 4.15
C GLY A 310 -5.07 -7.90 2.81
N ALA A 311 -4.26 -6.90 2.56
CA ALA A 311 -4.37 -6.09 1.35
C ALA A 311 -3.01 -5.69 0.79
N SER A 312 -3.00 -5.31 -0.49
CA SER A 312 -1.94 -4.52 -1.09
C SER A 312 -2.18 -3.04 -0.81
N ARG A 313 -1.13 -2.22 -0.83
CA ARG A 313 -1.23 -0.77 -0.58
C ARG A 313 -0.40 0.03 -1.57
N HIS A 314 -1.04 1.02 -2.23
CA HIS A 314 -0.36 2.17 -2.83
C HIS A 314 -0.24 3.31 -1.82
N GLN A 315 0.76 4.22 -2.03
CA GLN A 315 1.11 5.23 -1.03
C GLN A 315 0.56 6.63 -1.33
N ASP A 316 -0.41 6.77 -2.20
CA ASP A 316 -1.00 8.07 -2.54
C ASP A 316 -2.30 8.35 -1.77
N TYR A 317 -2.66 9.63 -1.71
CA TYR A 317 -3.82 10.13 -0.99
C TYR A 317 -4.44 11.30 -1.74
N LYS A 318 -5.78 11.43 -1.65
CA LYS A 318 -6.54 12.51 -2.29
C LYS A 318 -5.98 13.89 -1.96
N GLY A 319 -5.63 14.65 -2.99
CA GLY A 319 -5.11 16.01 -2.86
C GLY A 319 -3.66 16.13 -2.38
N MET A 320 -2.93 15.01 -2.19
CA MET A 320 -1.53 15.00 -1.76
C MET A 320 -0.61 14.24 -2.72
N GLY A 321 -1.19 13.45 -3.66
CA GLY A 321 -0.41 12.51 -4.44
C GLY A 321 0.30 11.52 -3.51
N ASN A 322 1.57 11.21 -3.80
CA ASN A 322 2.38 10.31 -2.97
C ASN A 322 3.25 11.03 -1.90
N ALA A 323 3.11 12.34 -1.75
CA ALA A 323 3.87 13.15 -0.80
C ALA A 323 3.17 13.19 0.57
N LEU A 324 3.18 12.08 1.29
CA LEU A 324 2.46 11.91 2.55
C LEU A 324 3.35 12.11 3.77
N PRO A 325 2.84 12.73 4.85
CA PRO A 325 3.49 12.68 6.15
C PRO A 325 3.36 11.30 6.79
N ASP A 326 4.30 10.91 7.64
CA ASP A 326 4.37 9.62 8.36
C ASP A 326 3.03 9.20 8.98
N ALA A 327 2.30 10.16 9.56
CA ALA A 327 1.03 9.90 10.23
C ALA A 327 -0.03 9.26 9.31
N LEU A 328 -0.03 9.57 8.00
CA LEU A 328 -0.96 8.94 7.04
C LEU A 328 -0.50 7.53 6.66
N HIS A 329 0.80 7.27 6.62
CA HIS A 329 1.33 5.92 6.45
C HIS A 329 0.97 5.02 7.63
N VAL A 330 1.11 5.52 8.87
CA VAL A 330 0.67 4.84 10.09
C VAL A 330 -0.83 4.56 10.05
N HIS A 331 -1.63 5.56 9.69
CA HIS A 331 -3.08 5.45 9.63
C HIS A 331 -3.56 4.34 8.68
N ASP A 332 -2.94 4.19 7.50
CA ASP A 332 -3.31 3.14 6.55
C ASP A 332 -3.07 1.73 7.13
N VAL A 333 -1.96 1.52 7.85
CA VAL A 333 -1.67 0.23 8.50
C VAL A 333 -2.61 -0.02 9.68
N GLU A 334 -2.99 1.03 10.42
CA GLU A 334 -3.99 0.95 11.47
C GLU A 334 -5.38 0.60 10.92
N LEU A 335 -5.78 1.18 9.79
CA LEU A 335 -7.03 0.81 9.11
C LEU A 335 -7.03 -0.65 8.66
N LEU A 336 -5.90 -1.16 8.14
CA LEU A 336 -5.78 -2.59 7.82
C LEU A 336 -5.97 -3.46 9.08
N LYS A 337 -5.37 -3.09 10.20
CA LYS A 337 -5.55 -3.80 11.48
C LYS A 337 -6.98 -3.72 11.98
N GLN A 338 -7.63 -2.56 11.88
CA GLN A 338 -9.05 -2.33 12.27
C GLN A 338 -10.01 -3.13 11.38
N MET A 339 -9.64 -3.40 10.13
CA MET A 339 -10.40 -4.31 9.25
C MET A 339 -10.34 -5.77 9.73
N GLY A 340 -9.39 -6.10 10.61
CA GLY A 340 -9.06 -7.48 11.01
C GLY A 340 -7.97 -8.11 10.14
N GLY A 341 -7.40 -7.36 9.20
CA GLY A 341 -6.30 -7.83 8.35
C GLY A 341 -5.02 -8.07 9.16
N ASN A 342 -4.26 -9.08 8.76
CA ASN A 342 -3.01 -9.48 9.41
C ASN A 342 -1.82 -9.58 8.44
N PHE A 343 -2.02 -9.18 7.18
CA PHE A 343 -0.99 -9.19 6.15
C PHE A 343 -1.02 -7.92 5.30
N LEU A 344 0.15 -7.32 5.04
CA LEU A 344 0.32 -6.20 4.12
C LEU A 344 1.30 -6.56 2.99
N ARG A 345 0.84 -6.54 1.75
CA ARG A 345 1.72 -6.53 0.59
C ARG A 345 2.08 -5.09 0.25
N ILE A 346 3.33 -4.73 0.48
CA ILE A 346 3.89 -3.42 0.15
C ILE A 346 4.26 -3.45 -1.34
N ALA A 347 3.30 -3.09 -2.20
CA ALA A 347 3.35 -3.23 -3.65
C ALA A 347 3.03 -1.89 -4.35
N HIS A 348 3.62 -1.69 -5.54
CA HIS A 348 4.58 -2.58 -6.22
C HIS A 348 6.03 -2.15 -6.00
N TYR A 349 6.32 -1.47 -4.88
CA TYR A 349 7.59 -0.81 -4.59
C TYR A 349 7.78 -0.62 -3.08
N PRO A 350 9.00 -0.49 -2.59
CA PRO A 350 9.28 -0.11 -1.20
C PRO A 350 8.59 1.20 -0.86
N GLN A 351 7.89 1.22 0.27
CA GLN A 351 7.19 2.40 0.75
C GLN A 351 7.97 3.08 1.87
N ASP A 352 7.37 4.10 2.48
CA ASP A 352 7.95 4.83 3.58
C ASP A 352 8.39 3.89 4.72
N PRO A 353 9.55 4.12 5.38
CA PRO A 353 10.03 3.27 6.48
C PRO A 353 9.00 3.06 7.59
N THR A 354 8.19 4.09 7.88
CA THR A 354 7.13 4.06 8.89
C THR A 354 6.10 2.95 8.67
N VAL A 355 5.91 2.50 7.42
CA VAL A 355 4.97 1.42 7.10
C VAL A 355 5.39 0.10 7.74
N LEU A 356 6.65 -0.33 7.53
CA LEU A 356 7.16 -1.57 8.15
C LEU A 356 7.35 -1.44 9.67
N GLU A 357 7.78 -0.28 10.16
CA GLU A 357 7.85 0.00 11.60
C GLU A 357 6.47 -0.15 12.25
N THR A 358 5.41 0.30 11.58
CA THR A 358 4.04 0.14 12.07
C THR A 358 3.57 -1.31 11.98
N CYS A 359 3.92 -2.04 10.90
CA CYS A 359 3.66 -3.48 10.80
C CYS A 359 4.32 -4.26 11.94
N ASP A 360 5.59 -3.95 12.27
CA ASP A 360 6.31 -4.57 13.39
C ASP A 360 5.57 -4.38 14.71
N ARG A 361 5.09 -3.14 14.97
CA ARG A 361 4.41 -2.73 16.21
C ARG A 361 2.99 -3.27 16.32
N LEU A 362 2.26 -3.40 15.21
CA LEU A 362 0.86 -3.84 15.20
C LEU A 362 0.67 -5.34 14.96
N GLY A 363 1.74 -6.09 14.72
CA GLY A 363 1.63 -7.52 14.40
C GLY A 363 1.01 -7.78 13.04
N ILE A 364 1.39 -7.00 12.02
CA ILE A 364 1.02 -7.22 10.63
C ILE A 364 2.19 -7.90 9.93
N VAL A 365 1.98 -9.09 9.42
CA VAL A 365 2.98 -9.78 8.58
C VAL A 365 3.09 -9.05 7.24
N ALA A 366 4.29 -8.92 6.67
CA ALA A 366 4.50 -8.12 5.48
C ALA A 366 5.34 -8.81 4.40
N SER A 367 5.13 -8.36 3.16
CA SER A 367 6.05 -8.52 2.02
C SER A 367 6.38 -7.16 1.42
N VAL A 368 7.58 -7.02 0.86
CA VAL A 368 8.00 -5.82 0.13
C VAL A 368 8.50 -6.19 -1.27
N GLU A 369 8.23 -5.33 -2.26
CA GLU A 369 8.37 -5.67 -3.67
C GLU A 369 9.32 -4.73 -4.41
N THR A 370 10.15 -5.32 -5.30
CA THR A 370 10.97 -4.58 -6.26
C THR A 370 10.12 -4.13 -7.44
N PRO A 371 10.20 -2.87 -7.88
CA PRO A 371 9.24 -2.27 -8.82
C PRO A 371 9.42 -2.70 -10.29
N ILE A 372 9.46 -4.00 -10.58
CA ILE A 372 9.49 -4.54 -11.94
C ILE A 372 8.06 -4.98 -12.30
N VAL A 373 7.33 -4.15 -13.04
CA VAL A 373 5.89 -4.32 -13.29
C VAL A 373 5.58 -4.48 -14.76
N ASN A 374 4.71 -5.42 -15.12
CA ASN A 374 4.11 -5.72 -16.42
C ASN A 374 5.08 -6.20 -17.51
N ARG A 375 6.30 -5.71 -17.56
CA ARG A 375 7.31 -6.06 -18.59
C ARG A 375 8.73 -5.69 -18.15
N ILE A 376 9.72 -6.20 -18.86
CA ILE A 376 11.14 -5.80 -18.73
C ILE A 376 11.66 -5.22 -20.05
N THR A 377 12.84 -4.62 -19.99
CA THR A 377 13.69 -4.38 -21.16
C THR A 377 14.88 -5.34 -21.11
N GLU A 378 15.27 -5.93 -22.26
CA GLU A 378 16.30 -6.97 -22.33
C GLU A 378 17.74 -6.40 -22.35
N THR A 379 17.92 -5.18 -21.86
CA THR A 379 19.24 -4.54 -21.78
C THR A 379 19.95 -4.92 -20.47
N GLU A 380 21.29 -4.93 -20.53
CA GLU A 380 22.12 -5.12 -19.34
C GLU A 380 21.94 -3.99 -18.32
N GLU A 381 21.70 -2.77 -18.80
CA GLU A 381 21.46 -1.60 -17.95
C GLU A 381 20.17 -1.74 -17.13
N PHE A 382 19.07 -2.22 -17.76
CA PHE A 382 17.83 -2.52 -17.04
C PHE A 382 18.06 -3.56 -15.94
N SER A 383 18.73 -4.67 -16.26
CA SER A 383 19.01 -5.73 -15.29
C SER A 383 19.87 -5.23 -14.13
N LYS A 384 20.90 -4.41 -14.41
CA LYS A 384 21.74 -3.78 -13.38
C LYS A 384 20.94 -2.87 -12.45
N ASN A 385 20.09 -2.02 -13.01
CA ASN A 385 19.23 -1.13 -12.23
C ASN A 385 18.22 -1.92 -11.37
N ALA A 386 17.62 -2.96 -11.94
CA ALA A 386 16.69 -3.84 -11.22
C ALA A 386 17.35 -4.55 -10.03
N LEU A 387 18.54 -5.15 -10.25
CA LEU A 387 19.31 -5.81 -9.20
C LEU A 387 19.80 -4.83 -8.12
N HIS A 388 20.19 -3.62 -8.52
CA HIS A 388 20.59 -2.57 -7.58
C HIS A 388 19.45 -2.14 -6.67
N MET A 389 18.28 -1.84 -7.24
CA MET A 389 17.08 -1.48 -6.47
C MET A 389 16.63 -2.62 -5.54
N HIS A 390 16.75 -3.87 -5.99
CA HIS A 390 16.44 -5.04 -5.17
C HIS A 390 17.38 -5.13 -3.96
N LEU A 391 18.66 -4.92 -4.15
CA LEU A 391 19.66 -4.95 -3.08
C LEU A 391 19.45 -3.80 -2.08
N GLU A 392 19.17 -2.58 -2.57
CA GLU A 392 18.81 -1.43 -1.72
C GLU A 392 17.58 -1.76 -0.86
N MET A 393 16.50 -2.23 -1.49
CA MET A 393 15.28 -2.63 -0.81
C MET A 393 15.56 -3.65 0.30
N MET A 394 16.32 -4.71 0.00
CA MET A 394 16.63 -5.75 0.97
C MET A 394 17.41 -5.20 2.16
N ARG A 395 18.47 -4.42 1.93
CA ARG A 395 19.33 -3.93 2.99
C ARG A 395 18.66 -2.87 3.87
N GLN A 396 17.83 -2.01 3.28
CA GLN A 396 17.08 -0.99 4.02
C GLN A 396 16.01 -1.59 4.92
N ASN A 397 15.36 -2.68 4.49
CA ASN A 397 14.25 -3.30 5.21
C ASN A 397 14.63 -4.60 5.95
N TYR A 398 15.92 -4.89 6.07
CA TYR A 398 16.42 -6.20 6.54
C TYR A 398 15.98 -6.56 7.96
N ASN A 399 15.92 -5.59 8.88
CA ASN A 399 15.79 -5.84 10.31
C ASN A 399 14.34 -5.94 10.82
N HIS A 400 13.33 -5.78 9.92
CA HIS A 400 11.92 -5.80 10.32
C HIS A 400 11.43 -7.22 10.63
N PRO A 401 10.94 -7.50 11.86
CA PRO A 401 10.39 -8.81 12.20
C PRO A 401 9.07 -9.12 11.50
N SER A 402 8.27 -8.13 11.12
CA SER A 402 7.04 -8.32 10.34
C SER A 402 7.29 -8.89 8.94
N LEU A 403 8.47 -8.62 8.37
CA LEU A 403 8.82 -9.02 7.01
C LEU A 403 9.17 -10.51 6.94
N VAL A 404 8.42 -11.29 6.12
CA VAL A 404 8.61 -12.74 5.96
C VAL A 404 8.97 -13.14 4.52
N MET A 405 8.77 -12.26 3.55
CA MET A 405 9.10 -12.54 2.15
C MET A 405 9.57 -11.31 1.36
N TRP A 406 10.47 -11.57 0.43
CA TRP A 406 10.94 -10.63 -0.59
C TRP A 406 10.20 -10.94 -1.89
N THR A 407 9.64 -9.92 -2.51
CA THR A 407 8.96 -10.08 -3.79
C THR A 407 9.70 -9.29 -4.87
N TYR A 408 9.71 -9.84 -6.06
CA TYR A 408 10.32 -9.20 -7.22
C TYR A 408 9.52 -9.57 -8.47
N MET A 409 9.36 -8.61 -9.37
CA MET A 409 8.48 -8.70 -10.54
C MET A 409 7.00 -8.81 -10.16
N ASN A 410 6.18 -8.08 -10.86
CA ASN A 410 4.72 -8.22 -10.82
C ASN A 410 4.21 -8.33 -12.24
N GLU A 411 3.41 -9.37 -12.52
CA GLU A 411 2.72 -9.55 -13.81
C GLU A 411 3.64 -9.36 -15.04
N VAL A 412 4.90 -9.72 -14.92
CA VAL A 412 5.99 -9.40 -15.85
C VAL A 412 5.78 -9.91 -17.29
N LEU A 413 4.77 -10.75 -17.49
CA LEU A 413 4.31 -11.26 -18.79
C LEU A 413 2.93 -10.72 -19.21
N LEU A 414 2.38 -9.70 -18.50
CA LEU A 414 1.07 -9.12 -18.82
C LEU A 414 1.10 -8.37 -20.17
N ILE A 415 2.16 -7.63 -20.41
CA ILE A 415 2.38 -6.86 -21.64
C ILE A 415 3.68 -7.34 -22.30
N PRO A 416 3.71 -8.56 -22.86
CA PRO A 416 4.90 -9.09 -23.49
C PRO A 416 5.27 -8.24 -24.71
N ARG A 417 6.54 -7.93 -24.84
CA ARG A 417 7.07 -7.27 -26.04
C ARG A 417 7.00 -8.27 -27.20
N TYR A 418 6.85 -7.83 -28.37
CA TYR A 418 6.89 -8.63 -29.61
C TYR A 418 5.62 -9.45 -29.92
N GLU A 419 5.49 -9.80 -31.17
CA GLU A 419 4.38 -10.57 -31.70
C GLU A 419 4.33 -11.98 -31.09
N ARG A 420 3.12 -12.44 -30.79
CA ARG A 420 2.87 -13.75 -30.19
C ARG A 420 3.43 -14.89 -31.05
N GLY A 421 4.26 -15.73 -30.47
CA GLY A 421 4.86 -16.89 -31.12
C GLY A 421 6.08 -16.59 -32.01
N SER A 422 6.57 -15.34 -32.01
CA SER A 422 7.80 -14.97 -32.70
C SER A 422 9.06 -15.41 -31.96
N ASP A 423 10.16 -15.63 -32.67
CA ASP A 423 11.49 -15.93 -32.08
C ASP A 423 11.96 -14.82 -31.11
N LYS A 424 11.57 -13.58 -31.40
CA LYS A 424 11.85 -12.43 -30.50
C LYS A 424 11.10 -12.56 -29.19
N GLN A 425 9.85 -13.01 -29.20
CA GLN A 425 9.08 -13.25 -27.99
C GLN A 425 9.67 -14.40 -27.17
N GLU A 426 10.12 -15.48 -27.80
CA GLU A 426 10.80 -16.58 -27.09
C GLU A 426 12.13 -16.12 -26.47
N THR A 427 12.87 -15.23 -27.14
CA THR A 427 14.08 -14.61 -26.60
C THR A 427 13.75 -13.72 -25.40
N TYR A 428 12.66 -12.93 -25.48
CA TYR A 428 12.15 -12.13 -24.37
C TYR A 428 11.80 -12.99 -23.15
N PHE A 429 11.10 -14.12 -23.36
CA PHE A 429 10.75 -15.02 -22.27
C PHE A 429 11.98 -15.60 -21.56
N LYS A 430 13.03 -15.92 -22.32
CA LYS A 430 14.33 -16.33 -21.73
C LYS A 430 14.98 -15.21 -20.92
N ALA A 431 14.88 -13.96 -21.36
CA ALA A 431 15.41 -12.80 -20.63
C ALA A 431 14.63 -12.56 -19.33
N VAL A 432 13.29 -12.72 -19.34
CA VAL A 432 12.47 -12.64 -18.12
C VAL A 432 12.88 -13.71 -17.11
N ALA A 433 12.97 -14.98 -17.55
CA ALA A 433 13.37 -16.07 -16.66
C ALA A 433 14.81 -15.89 -16.12
N LYS A 434 15.73 -15.40 -16.94
CA LYS A 434 17.11 -15.10 -16.54
C LYS A 434 17.15 -14.03 -15.45
N LEU A 435 16.48 -12.89 -15.64
CA LEU A 435 16.44 -11.82 -14.66
C LEU A 435 15.77 -12.28 -13.35
N ALA A 436 14.69 -13.07 -13.44
CA ALA A 436 14.07 -13.66 -12.26
C ALA A 436 15.04 -14.55 -11.48
N GLN A 437 15.86 -15.36 -12.17
CA GLN A 437 16.89 -16.19 -11.53
C GLN A 437 17.99 -15.35 -10.89
N GLU A 438 18.45 -14.29 -11.56
CA GLU A 438 19.46 -13.38 -11.02
C GLU A 438 18.98 -12.69 -9.74
N LEU A 439 17.71 -12.30 -9.68
CA LEU A 439 17.07 -11.72 -8.48
C LEU A 439 16.93 -12.75 -7.35
N GLU A 440 16.54 -14.00 -7.66
CA GLU A 440 16.50 -15.08 -6.69
C GLU A 440 17.89 -15.38 -6.11
N ASP A 441 18.92 -15.50 -6.96
CA ASP A 441 20.28 -15.78 -6.54
C ASP A 441 20.83 -14.66 -5.64
N LEU A 442 20.57 -13.39 -6.01
CA LEU A 442 20.90 -12.24 -5.16
C LEU A 442 20.18 -12.30 -3.82
N THR A 443 18.90 -12.61 -3.83
CA THR A 443 18.12 -12.73 -2.59
C THR A 443 18.70 -13.82 -1.69
N ARG A 444 18.97 -15.01 -2.21
CA ARG A 444 19.55 -16.13 -1.43
C ARG A 444 20.92 -15.82 -0.87
N LYS A 445 21.72 -15.03 -1.57
CA LYS A 445 23.03 -14.56 -1.11
C LYS A 445 22.92 -13.59 0.08
N GLU A 446 21.94 -12.69 0.05
CA GLU A 446 21.71 -11.68 1.10
C GLU A 446 20.92 -12.23 2.29
N ASP A 447 19.89 -13.06 2.02
CA ASP A 447 18.96 -13.60 3.02
C ASP A 447 18.56 -15.05 2.70
N THR A 448 18.92 -15.98 3.56
CA THR A 448 18.60 -17.40 3.43
C THR A 448 17.33 -17.80 4.21
N ILE A 449 16.76 -16.89 5.00
CA ILE A 449 15.67 -17.19 5.92
C ILE A 449 14.31 -16.87 5.30
N ARG A 450 14.14 -15.64 4.78
CA ARG A 450 12.87 -15.20 4.21
C ARG A 450 12.58 -15.89 2.88
N TYR A 451 11.30 -16.03 2.59
CA TYR A 451 10.83 -16.61 1.33
C TYR A 451 10.89 -15.60 0.19
N THR A 452 10.74 -16.12 -1.02
CA THR A 452 10.67 -15.32 -2.26
C THR A 452 9.38 -15.63 -3.00
N MET A 453 8.86 -14.63 -3.73
CA MET A 453 7.62 -14.74 -4.49
C MET A 453 7.66 -13.85 -5.74
N ILE A 454 6.98 -14.31 -6.81
CA ILE A 454 6.60 -13.52 -7.98
C ILE A 454 5.07 -13.51 -8.06
N PRO A 455 4.40 -12.35 -8.00
CA PRO A 455 2.99 -12.22 -8.34
C PRO A 455 2.77 -12.36 -9.86
N ASN A 456 2.00 -13.36 -10.27
CA ASN A 456 1.72 -13.68 -11.66
C ASN A 456 0.26 -13.36 -12.00
N HIS A 457 -0.05 -12.74 -13.15
CA HIS A 457 -1.45 -12.66 -13.58
C HIS A 457 -1.96 -14.06 -14.00
N GLY A 458 -3.27 -14.25 -14.03
CA GLY A 458 -3.91 -15.57 -14.19
C GLY A 458 -3.63 -16.36 -15.47
N ALA A 459 -2.60 -16.03 -16.24
CA ALA A 459 -2.20 -16.74 -17.45
C ALA A 459 -1.35 -18.00 -17.13
N TRP A 460 -1.99 -19.00 -16.54
CA TRP A 460 -1.39 -20.23 -16.04
C TRP A 460 -0.36 -20.86 -16.98
N GLU A 461 -0.77 -21.14 -18.24
CA GLU A 461 0.08 -21.82 -19.21
C GLU A 461 1.34 -21.03 -19.56
N LEU A 462 1.19 -19.71 -19.68
CA LEU A 462 2.30 -18.82 -20.04
C LEU A 462 3.39 -18.80 -18.98
N TYR A 463 3.02 -18.58 -17.72
CA TYR A 463 3.98 -18.50 -16.62
C TYR A 463 4.68 -19.83 -16.35
N ASN A 464 3.95 -20.96 -16.47
CA ASN A 464 4.54 -22.30 -16.36
C ASN A 464 5.44 -22.64 -17.56
N LYS A 465 5.06 -22.26 -18.79
CA LYS A 465 5.90 -22.39 -20.00
C LYS A 465 7.23 -21.65 -19.83
N VAL A 466 7.18 -20.39 -19.41
CA VAL A 466 8.40 -19.56 -19.19
C VAL A 466 9.20 -20.04 -17.99
N GLY A 467 8.59 -20.72 -17.05
CA GLY A 467 9.21 -21.35 -15.88
C GLY A 467 9.39 -20.43 -14.67
N VAL A 468 8.86 -19.21 -14.72
CA VAL A 468 8.99 -18.25 -13.58
C VAL A 468 8.27 -18.72 -12.32
N THR A 469 7.26 -19.60 -12.41
CA THR A 469 6.60 -20.22 -11.25
C THR A 469 7.52 -21.16 -10.46
N LYS A 470 8.60 -21.65 -11.09
CA LYS A 470 9.55 -22.60 -10.48
C LYS A 470 10.70 -21.90 -9.73
N ILE A 471 11.01 -20.66 -10.07
CA ILE A 471 12.18 -19.92 -9.57
C ILE A 471 11.99 -19.53 -8.09
N PRO A 472 10.95 -18.77 -7.68
CA PRO A 472 10.79 -18.39 -6.28
C PRO A 472 10.34 -19.56 -5.41
N LYS A 473 10.44 -19.39 -4.10
CA LYS A 473 9.98 -20.38 -3.13
C LYS A 473 8.44 -20.50 -3.10
N LEU A 474 7.73 -19.41 -3.30
CA LEU A 474 6.27 -19.31 -3.25
C LEU A 474 5.75 -18.88 -4.61
N VAL A 475 4.50 -19.23 -4.92
CA VAL A 475 3.83 -18.77 -6.13
C VAL A 475 2.66 -17.86 -5.76
N GLY A 476 2.71 -16.63 -6.26
CA GLY A 476 1.62 -15.66 -6.15
C GLY A 476 0.80 -15.60 -7.45
N TRP A 477 -0.52 -15.46 -7.30
CA TRP A 477 -1.42 -15.25 -8.43
C TRP A 477 -2.30 -14.02 -8.21
N ASN A 478 -2.36 -13.13 -9.21
CA ASN A 478 -3.31 -12.04 -9.30
C ASN A 478 -4.53 -12.56 -10.07
N LEU A 479 -5.66 -12.74 -9.38
CA LEU A 479 -6.84 -13.41 -9.93
C LEU A 479 -8.06 -12.51 -9.86
N TYR A 480 -8.69 -12.32 -11.01
CA TYR A 480 -9.86 -11.46 -11.18
C TYR A 480 -10.98 -12.20 -11.92
N LEU A 481 -11.14 -13.50 -11.64
CA LEU A 481 -12.22 -14.32 -12.18
C LEU A 481 -13.58 -13.82 -11.67
N GLY A 482 -14.54 -13.65 -12.58
CA GLY A 482 -15.79 -12.96 -12.26
C GLY A 482 -15.70 -11.43 -12.38
N TRP A 483 -14.49 -10.86 -12.63
CA TRP A 483 -14.33 -9.44 -12.98
C TRP A 483 -13.77 -9.28 -14.40
N TYR A 484 -12.48 -9.46 -14.64
CA TYR A 484 -11.91 -9.30 -15.98
C TYR A 484 -12.19 -10.49 -16.93
N GLY A 485 -12.46 -11.67 -16.41
CA GLY A 485 -12.76 -12.86 -17.19
C GLY A 485 -13.41 -13.95 -16.35
N GLY A 486 -13.95 -15.01 -16.97
CA GLY A 486 -14.56 -16.13 -16.27
C GLY A 486 -15.78 -15.77 -15.42
N THR A 487 -16.11 -16.65 -14.51
CA THR A 487 -17.16 -16.48 -13.51
C THR A 487 -16.57 -16.50 -12.09
N LEU A 488 -17.35 -16.14 -11.07
CA LEU A 488 -16.91 -16.20 -9.67
C LEU A 488 -16.58 -17.64 -9.23
N GLU A 489 -17.33 -18.61 -9.74
CA GLU A 489 -17.16 -20.05 -9.45
C GLU A 489 -15.87 -20.64 -10.05
N ASP A 490 -15.26 -19.98 -11.03
CA ASP A 490 -14.01 -20.43 -11.62
C ASP A 490 -12.81 -20.16 -10.70
N PHE A 491 -12.97 -19.28 -9.70
CA PHE A 491 -11.90 -18.97 -8.75
C PHE A 491 -11.50 -20.20 -7.93
N GLY A 492 -12.46 -20.88 -7.30
CA GLY A 492 -12.18 -22.10 -6.53
C GLY A 492 -11.52 -23.19 -7.38
N LYS A 493 -11.97 -23.36 -8.64
CA LYS A 493 -11.38 -24.32 -9.60
C LYS A 493 -9.90 -23.99 -9.90
N PHE A 494 -9.56 -22.72 -10.00
CA PHE A 494 -8.17 -22.29 -10.23
C PHE A 494 -7.28 -22.63 -9.02
N LEU A 495 -7.76 -22.42 -7.80
CA LEU A 495 -7.04 -22.77 -6.58
C LEU A 495 -6.75 -24.28 -6.52
N ASP A 496 -7.77 -25.10 -6.78
CA ASP A 496 -7.65 -26.56 -6.79
C ASP A 496 -6.71 -27.05 -7.90
N MET A 497 -6.75 -26.41 -9.07
CA MET A 497 -5.81 -26.69 -10.18
C MET A 497 -4.37 -26.39 -9.76
N HIS A 498 -4.09 -25.25 -9.14
CA HIS A 498 -2.74 -24.92 -8.65
C HIS A 498 -2.23 -25.98 -7.69
N HIS A 499 -3.03 -26.33 -6.68
CA HIS A 499 -2.65 -27.30 -5.66
C HIS A 499 -2.34 -28.68 -6.25
N LYS A 500 -3.11 -29.09 -7.27
CA LYS A 500 -2.90 -30.36 -7.97
C LYS A 500 -1.65 -30.36 -8.86
N GLU A 501 -1.46 -29.28 -9.66
CA GLU A 501 -0.41 -29.23 -10.70
C GLU A 501 0.94 -28.72 -10.20
N LEU A 502 0.97 -28.01 -9.07
CA LEU A 502 2.17 -27.49 -8.40
C LEU A 502 2.20 -27.88 -6.92
N PRO A 503 2.20 -29.20 -6.60
CA PRO A 503 1.98 -29.70 -5.22
C PRO A 503 3.07 -29.28 -4.22
N ASP A 504 4.27 -28.93 -4.70
CA ASP A 504 5.39 -28.53 -3.84
C ASP A 504 5.49 -26.97 -3.68
N LYS A 505 4.56 -26.21 -4.27
CA LYS A 505 4.60 -24.75 -4.28
C LYS A 505 3.47 -24.16 -3.43
N PRO A 506 3.77 -23.58 -2.26
CA PRO A 506 2.77 -22.88 -1.47
C PRO A 506 2.10 -21.77 -2.28
N LEU A 507 0.78 -21.71 -2.18
CA LEU A 507 -0.09 -20.81 -2.94
C LEU A 507 -0.40 -19.54 -2.17
N LEU A 508 -0.23 -18.39 -2.83
CA LEU A 508 -0.71 -17.10 -2.37
C LEU A 508 -1.60 -16.44 -3.43
N ILE A 509 -2.66 -15.79 -3.01
CA ILE A 509 -3.47 -14.91 -3.86
C ILE A 509 -3.00 -13.50 -3.62
N THR A 510 -2.20 -12.99 -4.55
CA THR A 510 -1.47 -11.74 -4.40
C THR A 510 -2.28 -10.52 -4.80
N GLU A 511 -3.32 -10.71 -5.61
CA GLU A 511 -4.31 -9.70 -5.90
C GLU A 511 -5.67 -10.33 -6.22
N TYR A 512 -6.73 -9.71 -5.71
CA TYR A 512 -8.12 -9.94 -6.11
C TYR A 512 -8.98 -8.74 -5.71
N GLY A 513 -10.02 -8.45 -6.48
CA GLY A 513 -10.93 -7.34 -6.21
C GLY A 513 -11.73 -6.96 -7.45
N SER A 514 -12.78 -6.20 -7.26
CA SER A 514 -13.56 -5.57 -8.31
C SER A 514 -13.69 -4.07 -8.04
N ASP A 515 -13.84 -3.27 -9.10
CA ASP A 515 -14.06 -1.84 -8.92
C ASP A 515 -15.45 -1.58 -8.32
N ALA A 516 -15.53 -0.62 -7.40
CA ALA A 516 -16.79 -0.11 -6.87
C ALA A 516 -16.76 1.42 -6.78
N ASP A 517 -17.73 2.06 -7.41
CA ASP A 517 -18.06 3.44 -7.17
C ASP A 517 -19.10 3.50 -6.04
N SER A 518 -18.78 4.12 -4.91
CA SER A 518 -19.67 4.17 -3.73
C SER A 518 -21.00 4.88 -3.97
N ARG A 519 -21.13 5.56 -5.09
CA ARG A 519 -22.37 6.25 -5.52
C ARG A 519 -23.30 5.33 -6.32
N LEU A 520 -22.80 4.16 -6.79
CA LEU A 520 -23.56 3.25 -7.63
C LEU A 520 -24.08 2.05 -6.84
N HIS A 521 -25.38 1.80 -6.97
CA HIS A 521 -26.10 0.72 -6.29
C HIS A 521 -26.96 -0.08 -7.25
N SER A 522 -27.16 -1.37 -6.98
CA SER A 522 -28.08 -2.25 -7.72
C SER A 522 -28.62 -3.34 -6.82
N PHE A 523 -29.91 -3.65 -6.94
CA PHE A 523 -30.52 -4.82 -6.29
C PHE A 523 -30.38 -6.10 -7.11
N ASP A 524 -29.91 -5.98 -8.38
CA ASP A 524 -29.55 -7.09 -9.25
C ASP A 524 -28.16 -6.84 -9.85
N PRO A 525 -27.10 -6.94 -9.03
CA PRO A 525 -25.76 -6.55 -9.41
C PRO A 525 -25.14 -7.52 -10.42
N VAL A 526 -24.54 -6.98 -11.47
CA VAL A 526 -23.90 -7.73 -12.54
C VAL A 526 -22.43 -7.36 -12.72
N ARG A 527 -21.65 -8.24 -13.33
CA ARG A 527 -20.23 -8.01 -13.60
C ARG A 527 -20.01 -6.69 -14.37
N PHE A 528 -19.02 -5.89 -13.95
CA PHE A 528 -18.65 -4.57 -14.49
C PHE A 528 -19.65 -3.44 -14.23
N ASP A 529 -20.70 -3.64 -13.47
CA ASP A 529 -21.64 -2.57 -13.11
C ASP A 529 -21.06 -1.56 -12.12
N LYS A 530 -19.94 -1.91 -11.46
CA LYS A 530 -19.22 -1.11 -10.45
C LYS A 530 -20.05 -0.73 -9.23
N THR A 531 -21.12 -1.49 -8.97
CA THR A 531 -21.93 -1.28 -7.79
C THR A 531 -21.26 -1.82 -6.53
N VAL A 532 -21.60 -1.20 -5.41
CA VAL A 532 -21.16 -1.63 -4.07
C VAL A 532 -21.57 -3.07 -3.80
N GLU A 533 -22.77 -3.46 -4.24
CA GLU A 533 -23.34 -4.79 -4.04
C GLU A 533 -22.60 -5.87 -4.84
N TYR A 534 -22.20 -5.59 -6.10
CA TYR A 534 -21.38 -6.55 -6.86
C TYR A 534 -20.03 -6.79 -6.21
N THR A 535 -19.39 -5.72 -5.79
CA THR A 535 -18.07 -5.82 -5.13
C THR A 535 -18.17 -6.59 -3.82
N THR A 536 -19.19 -6.36 -3.01
CA THR A 536 -19.44 -7.14 -1.79
C THR A 536 -19.63 -8.62 -2.10
N LYS A 537 -20.46 -8.95 -3.09
CA LYS A 537 -20.67 -10.34 -3.56
C LYS A 537 -19.37 -10.98 -4.07
N PHE A 538 -18.56 -10.23 -4.83
CA PHE A 538 -17.24 -10.70 -5.30
C PHE A 538 -16.35 -11.10 -4.11
N HIS A 539 -16.22 -10.23 -3.11
CA HIS A 539 -15.39 -10.47 -1.94
C HIS A 539 -15.94 -11.61 -1.06
N GLN A 540 -17.27 -11.79 -0.96
CA GLN A 540 -17.89 -12.92 -0.27
C GLN A 540 -17.45 -14.26 -0.87
N VAL A 541 -17.61 -14.42 -2.20
CA VAL A 541 -17.21 -15.67 -2.88
C VAL A 541 -15.72 -15.93 -2.71
N TYR A 542 -14.88 -14.92 -2.95
CA TYR A 542 -13.43 -15.07 -2.86
C TYR A 542 -12.96 -15.43 -1.45
N LEU A 543 -13.44 -14.72 -0.42
CA LEU A 543 -13.06 -15.00 0.95
C LEU A 543 -13.48 -16.43 1.36
N LYS A 544 -14.71 -16.82 1.02
CA LYS A 544 -15.19 -18.18 1.28
C LYS A 544 -14.28 -19.25 0.66
N GLU A 545 -14.02 -19.14 -0.65
CA GLU A 545 -13.21 -20.12 -1.39
C GLU A 545 -11.79 -20.24 -0.81
N MET A 546 -11.21 -19.12 -0.35
CA MET A 546 -9.88 -19.12 0.29
C MET A 546 -9.91 -19.67 1.71
N MET A 547 -10.94 -19.38 2.49
CA MET A 547 -11.07 -19.89 3.86
C MET A 547 -11.34 -21.38 3.89
N ASP A 548 -12.08 -21.93 2.93
CA ASP A 548 -12.38 -23.36 2.80
C ASP A 548 -11.16 -24.21 2.39
N ARG A 549 -10.07 -23.57 1.94
CA ARG A 549 -8.86 -24.25 1.45
C ARG A 549 -7.64 -23.96 2.34
N PRO A 550 -7.26 -24.87 3.26
CA PRO A 550 -6.11 -24.69 4.15
C PRO A 550 -4.81 -24.37 3.41
N PHE A 551 -4.62 -24.93 2.20
CA PHE A 551 -3.42 -24.75 1.39
C PHE A 551 -3.23 -23.33 0.83
N VAL A 552 -4.25 -22.48 0.79
CA VAL A 552 -4.10 -21.05 0.47
C VAL A 552 -3.46 -20.36 1.66
N ALA A 553 -2.17 -20.06 1.55
CA ALA A 553 -1.37 -19.54 2.66
C ALA A 553 -1.68 -18.07 2.99
N ALA A 554 -1.89 -17.26 1.96
CA ALA A 554 -2.17 -15.84 2.11
C ALA A 554 -3.06 -15.30 0.99
N ALA A 555 -3.81 -14.22 1.27
CA ALA A 555 -4.62 -13.50 0.31
C ALA A 555 -4.57 -11.99 0.54
N MET A 556 -4.30 -11.24 -0.53
CA MET A 556 -4.14 -9.79 -0.51
C MET A 556 -5.17 -9.14 -1.43
N ILE A 557 -6.06 -8.35 -0.85
CA ILE A 557 -7.02 -7.55 -1.58
C ILE A 557 -6.28 -6.54 -2.45
N TRP A 558 -6.67 -6.37 -3.67
CA TRP A 558 -6.31 -5.25 -4.52
C TRP A 558 -7.46 -4.24 -4.55
N ASN A 559 -7.44 -3.18 -3.74
CA ASN A 559 -6.36 -2.65 -2.91
C ASN A 559 -6.93 -2.25 -1.52
N LEU A 560 -6.08 -1.91 -0.54
CA LEU A 560 -6.56 -1.38 0.75
C LEU A 560 -7.37 -0.11 0.54
N ALA A 561 -6.83 0.85 -0.21
CA ALA A 561 -7.52 2.08 -0.58
C ALA A 561 -7.47 2.28 -2.08
N GLU A 562 -8.42 3.02 -2.61
CA GLU A 562 -8.34 3.56 -3.95
C GLU A 562 -7.05 4.37 -4.14
N PHE A 563 -6.57 4.44 -5.37
CA PHE A 563 -5.35 5.16 -5.70
C PHE A 563 -5.44 5.78 -7.10
N ASN A 564 -4.61 6.78 -7.33
CA ASN A 564 -4.57 7.47 -8.60
C ASN A 564 -3.95 6.61 -9.70
N SER A 565 -4.64 6.54 -10.80
CA SER A 565 -4.24 5.93 -12.06
C SER A 565 -4.74 6.82 -13.19
N GLU A 566 -3.93 7.76 -13.60
CA GLU A 566 -4.29 8.85 -14.51
C GLU A 566 -5.00 8.35 -15.79
N GLN A 567 -4.60 7.20 -16.31
CA GLN A 567 -5.14 6.66 -17.56
C GLN A 567 -6.54 6.04 -17.44
N ARG A 568 -7.09 5.89 -16.22
CA ARG A 568 -8.44 5.34 -16.03
C ARG A 568 -9.49 6.38 -16.33
N ALA A 569 -10.50 5.97 -17.09
CA ALA A 569 -11.56 6.85 -17.61
C ALA A 569 -12.97 6.34 -17.25
N GLU A 570 -13.11 5.52 -16.23
CA GLU A 570 -14.36 4.83 -15.93
C GLU A 570 -15.31 5.72 -15.09
N THR A 571 -16.13 5.17 -14.20
CA THR A 571 -17.13 5.93 -13.40
C THR A 571 -16.51 6.92 -12.42
N THR A 572 -15.28 6.67 -12.01
CA THR A 572 -14.42 7.58 -11.23
C THR A 572 -13.13 7.79 -12.02
N PRO A 573 -13.08 8.79 -12.92
CA PRO A 573 -11.89 9.05 -13.73
C PRO A 573 -10.63 9.22 -12.90
N HIS A 574 -9.50 8.80 -13.45
CA HIS A 574 -8.16 8.88 -12.85
C HIS A 574 -7.97 8.05 -11.57
N ILE A 575 -8.94 7.20 -11.20
CA ILE A 575 -8.90 6.40 -9.97
C ILE A 575 -9.01 4.91 -10.28
N ASN A 576 -8.13 4.10 -9.67
CA ASN A 576 -8.36 2.67 -9.53
C ASN A 576 -9.30 2.45 -8.35
N ALA A 577 -10.56 2.14 -8.64
CA ALA A 577 -11.66 2.07 -7.68
C ALA A 577 -11.79 0.71 -6.96
N LYS A 578 -10.76 -0.16 -7.01
CA LYS A 578 -10.77 -1.48 -6.34
C LYS A 578 -10.48 -1.41 -4.84
N GLY A 579 -10.14 -0.23 -4.31
CA GLY A 579 -9.94 -0.05 -2.88
C GLY A 579 -11.16 -0.45 -2.06
N VAL A 580 -10.93 -1.16 -0.94
CA VAL A 580 -11.99 -1.37 0.07
C VAL A 580 -12.22 -0.12 0.91
N LEU A 581 -11.29 0.83 0.85
CA LEU A 581 -11.42 2.22 1.30
C LEU A 581 -11.42 3.14 0.08
N THR A 582 -12.07 4.30 0.18
CA THR A 582 -11.96 5.35 -0.83
C THR A 582 -10.55 5.98 -0.84
N TRP A 583 -10.26 6.84 -1.83
CA TRP A 583 -8.96 7.51 -1.93
C TRP A 583 -8.67 8.45 -0.73
N ASP A 584 -9.72 8.95 -0.06
CA ASP A 584 -9.64 9.69 1.21
C ASP A 584 -9.89 8.82 2.46
N ARG A 585 -9.77 7.47 2.31
CA ARG A 585 -9.79 6.46 3.39
C ARG A 585 -11.14 6.27 4.10
N LYS A 586 -12.26 6.58 3.46
CA LYS A 586 -13.58 6.22 3.98
C LYS A 586 -13.87 4.74 3.71
N PRO A 587 -14.40 3.98 4.69
CA PRO A 587 -14.73 2.57 4.50
C PRO A 587 -15.87 2.36 3.50
N LYS A 588 -15.67 1.48 2.51
CA LYS A 588 -16.76 0.94 1.66
C LYS A 588 -17.37 -0.32 2.30
N ASP A 589 -18.48 -0.81 1.77
CA ASP A 589 -19.14 -2.01 2.30
C ASP A 589 -18.23 -3.26 2.27
N ALA A 590 -17.38 -3.42 1.29
CA ALA A 590 -16.40 -4.50 1.27
C ALA A 590 -15.44 -4.46 2.49
N TYR A 591 -15.03 -3.28 2.96
CA TYR A 591 -14.23 -3.16 4.18
C TYR A 591 -15.03 -3.63 5.41
N ARG A 592 -16.29 -3.22 5.53
CA ARG A 592 -17.21 -3.62 6.61
C ARG A 592 -17.49 -5.12 6.59
N PHE A 593 -17.61 -5.69 5.39
CA PHE A 593 -17.73 -7.13 5.20
C PHE A 593 -16.51 -7.88 5.76
N TYR A 594 -15.29 -7.39 5.49
CA TYR A 594 -14.09 -7.98 6.08
C TYR A 594 -14.04 -7.83 7.59
N GLN A 595 -14.47 -6.72 8.16
CA GLN A 595 -14.59 -6.56 9.62
C GLN A 595 -15.52 -7.62 10.22
N ALA A 596 -16.66 -7.89 9.59
CA ALA A 596 -17.59 -8.91 10.06
C ALA A 596 -17.02 -10.35 9.99
N ASN A 597 -16.03 -10.60 9.12
CA ASN A 597 -15.48 -11.93 8.94
C ASN A 597 -14.12 -12.15 9.62
N LEU A 598 -13.38 -11.08 9.90
CA LEU A 598 -12.00 -11.17 10.40
C LEU A 598 -11.84 -10.71 11.86
N LEU A 599 -12.75 -9.87 12.38
CA LEU A 599 -12.67 -9.42 13.78
C LEU A 599 -13.16 -10.49 14.74
N HIS A 600 -12.44 -10.62 15.86
CA HIS A 600 -12.82 -11.48 16.98
C HIS A 600 -13.67 -10.76 18.04
N THR A 601 -13.66 -9.43 18.03
CA THR A 601 -14.54 -8.60 18.88
C THR A 601 -15.94 -8.53 18.27
N PRO A 602 -17.02 -8.45 19.09
CA PRO A 602 -18.37 -8.32 18.56
C PRO A 602 -18.52 -7.13 17.61
N TYR A 603 -19.11 -7.39 16.44
CA TYR A 603 -19.24 -6.40 15.37
C TYR A 603 -20.61 -6.47 14.71
N ILE A 604 -21.17 -5.30 14.38
CA ILE A 604 -22.40 -5.13 13.59
C ILE A 604 -22.34 -3.80 12.85
N GLN A 605 -22.76 -3.79 11.58
CA GLN A 605 -22.80 -2.60 10.74
C GLN A 605 -23.88 -2.71 9.66
N ILE A 606 -24.72 -1.69 9.50
CA ILE A 606 -25.69 -1.58 8.40
C ILE A 606 -24.94 -1.19 7.13
N SER A 607 -25.24 -1.84 5.99
CA SER A 607 -24.62 -1.55 4.70
C SER A 607 -25.06 -0.21 4.11
N SER A 608 -24.22 0.34 3.22
CA SER A 608 -24.55 1.48 2.35
C SER A 608 -25.19 2.66 3.09
N LYS A 609 -24.68 3.00 4.27
CA LYS A 609 -25.18 4.13 5.07
C LYS A 609 -24.95 5.46 4.37
N GLU A 610 -23.93 5.54 3.55
CA GLU A 610 -23.59 6.71 2.76
C GLU A 610 -24.68 7.04 1.73
N TRP A 611 -25.42 6.03 1.26
CA TRP A 611 -26.63 6.22 0.45
C TRP A 611 -27.81 6.66 1.33
N SER A 612 -27.71 7.87 1.85
CA SER A 612 -28.63 8.42 2.84
C SER A 612 -29.94 8.96 2.26
N VAL A 613 -30.01 9.19 0.94
CA VAL A 613 -31.26 9.54 0.25
C VAL A 613 -31.54 8.45 -0.77
N ARG A 614 -32.64 7.72 -0.56
CA ARG A 614 -33.06 6.65 -1.47
C ARG A 614 -34.38 7.00 -2.11
N THR A 615 -34.63 6.49 -3.30
CA THR A 615 -35.90 6.71 -4.05
C THR A 615 -36.47 5.37 -4.49
N GLY A 616 -37.77 5.28 -4.52
CA GLY A 616 -38.49 4.12 -5.02
C GLY A 616 -39.98 4.35 -5.15
N PHE A 617 -40.71 3.35 -5.65
CA PHE A 617 -42.11 3.45 -5.94
C PHE A 617 -42.94 2.68 -4.93
N GLU A 618 -44.12 3.24 -4.58
CA GLU A 618 -45.06 2.52 -3.74
C GLU A 618 -45.50 1.21 -4.41
N LYS A 619 -45.72 0.21 -3.58
CA LYS A 619 -46.26 -1.07 -4.01
C LYS A 619 -47.78 -1.02 -4.19
N ASP A 620 -48.47 -0.22 -3.38
CA ASP A 620 -49.90 -0.05 -3.35
C ASP A 620 -50.26 1.33 -2.77
N GLU A 621 -51.10 2.12 -3.44
CA GLU A 621 -51.54 3.44 -2.96
C GLU A 621 -52.24 3.40 -1.58
N LYS A 622 -52.86 2.26 -1.20
CA LYS A 622 -53.51 2.09 0.13
C LYS A 622 -52.49 1.82 1.24
N ASN A 623 -51.30 1.32 0.90
CA ASN A 623 -50.21 1.10 1.81
C ASN A 623 -48.89 1.61 1.16
N PRO A 624 -48.70 2.93 1.18
CA PRO A 624 -47.63 3.57 0.41
C PRO A 624 -46.27 3.31 1.04
N VAL A 625 -45.68 2.16 0.72
CA VAL A 625 -44.31 1.76 1.10
C VAL A 625 -43.55 1.25 -0.13
N CYS A 626 -42.25 1.44 -0.14
CA CYS A 626 -41.34 0.78 -1.07
C CYS A 626 -40.44 -0.21 -0.33
N THR A 627 -40.52 -1.48 -0.68
CA THR A 627 -39.65 -2.49 -0.05
C THR A 627 -38.33 -2.57 -0.76
N GLN A 628 -37.23 -2.32 -0.05
CA GLN A 628 -35.86 -2.47 -0.56
C GLN A 628 -35.02 -3.35 0.38
N PRO A 629 -34.07 -4.12 -0.16
CA PRO A 629 -33.15 -4.91 0.64
C PRO A 629 -32.18 -4.01 1.43
N VAL A 630 -31.91 -4.41 2.67
CA VAL A 630 -30.86 -3.84 3.53
C VAL A 630 -30.00 -4.98 4.03
N PHE A 631 -28.70 -4.87 3.84
CA PHE A 631 -27.75 -5.85 4.32
C PHE A 631 -27.12 -5.38 5.64
N ILE A 632 -26.82 -6.32 6.51
CA ILE A 632 -26.16 -6.06 7.79
C ILE A 632 -24.95 -6.97 7.89
N PHE A 633 -23.78 -6.37 8.09
CA PHE A 633 -22.52 -7.08 8.32
C PHE A 633 -22.36 -7.34 9.81
N SER A 634 -22.16 -8.59 10.21
CA SER A 634 -21.98 -8.95 11.61
C SER A 634 -21.27 -10.29 11.77
N ASN A 635 -20.40 -10.40 12.79
CA ASN A 635 -19.83 -11.67 13.25
C ASN A 635 -20.70 -12.37 14.32
N GLN A 636 -21.89 -11.87 14.59
CA GLN A 636 -22.86 -12.49 15.49
C GLN A 636 -23.80 -13.42 14.71
N LYS A 637 -24.21 -14.53 15.30
CA LYS A 637 -25.03 -15.55 14.63
C LYS A 637 -26.40 -15.06 14.18
N GLN A 638 -26.98 -14.11 14.92
CA GLN A 638 -28.30 -13.56 14.64
C GLN A 638 -28.29 -12.05 14.83
N VAL A 639 -29.02 -11.37 13.96
CA VAL A 639 -29.22 -9.92 13.97
C VAL A 639 -30.71 -9.64 13.94
N THR A 640 -31.18 -8.70 14.75
CA THR A 640 -32.53 -8.17 14.72
C THR A 640 -32.51 -6.75 14.15
N LEU A 641 -33.34 -6.47 13.17
CA LEU A 641 -33.53 -5.14 12.59
C LEU A 641 -34.84 -4.52 13.02
N LYS A 642 -34.81 -3.27 13.46
CA LYS A 642 -35.97 -2.42 13.65
C LYS A 642 -35.99 -1.28 12.64
N HIS A 643 -37.16 -0.94 12.14
CA HIS A 643 -37.44 0.19 11.27
C HIS A 643 -38.49 1.09 11.94
N ASN A 644 -38.14 2.35 12.17
CA ASN A 644 -39.01 3.34 12.88
C ASN A 644 -39.56 2.80 14.22
N GLY A 645 -38.68 2.11 14.98
CA GLY A 645 -39.02 1.52 16.27
C GLY A 645 -39.77 0.19 16.22
N LYS A 646 -40.26 -0.24 15.05
CA LYS A 646 -40.96 -1.53 14.86
C LYS A 646 -39.97 -2.58 14.37
N GLU A 647 -40.11 -3.79 14.88
CA GLU A 647 -39.25 -4.91 14.44
C GLU A 647 -39.66 -5.31 13.00
N VAL A 648 -38.64 -5.37 12.12
CA VAL A 648 -38.73 -5.93 10.76
C VAL A 648 -38.60 -7.45 10.83
N GLY A 649 -37.69 -7.94 11.66
CA GLY A 649 -37.45 -9.36 11.87
C GLY A 649 -36.08 -9.63 12.52
N THR A 650 -35.82 -10.93 12.72
CA THR A 650 -34.51 -11.48 13.12
C THR A 650 -34.04 -12.45 12.05
N ALA A 651 -32.81 -12.30 11.61
CA ALA A 651 -32.18 -13.14 10.59
C ALA A 651 -30.86 -13.75 11.10
N GLU A 652 -30.54 -14.94 10.61
CA GLU A 652 -29.20 -15.52 10.79
C GLU A 652 -28.20 -14.86 9.85
N THR A 653 -26.97 -14.73 10.30
CA THR A 653 -25.85 -14.29 9.45
C THR A 653 -25.23 -15.48 8.72
N HIS A 654 -25.10 -15.34 7.43
CA HIS A 654 -24.38 -16.28 6.58
C HIS A 654 -23.13 -15.60 6.04
N GLU A 655 -21.95 -16.13 6.35
CA GLU A 655 -20.65 -15.55 5.94
C GLU A 655 -20.52 -14.08 6.33
N GLY A 656 -21.00 -13.74 7.55
CA GLY A 656 -20.93 -12.38 8.09
C GLY A 656 -21.99 -11.42 7.56
N VAL A 657 -23.02 -11.89 6.84
CA VAL A 657 -24.07 -11.04 6.25
C VAL A 657 -25.47 -11.55 6.58
N ALA A 658 -26.35 -10.65 6.99
CA ALA A 658 -27.80 -10.86 7.08
C ALA A 658 -28.52 -9.91 6.13
N GLN A 659 -29.65 -10.32 5.55
CA GLN A 659 -30.48 -9.51 4.65
C GLN A 659 -31.88 -9.34 5.23
N PHE A 660 -32.44 -8.13 5.06
CA PHE A 660 -33.80 -7.77 5.45
C PHE A 660 -34.50 -7.01 4.32
N ASP A 661 -35.75 -7.30 4.11
CA ASP A 661 -36.63 -6.53 3.22
C ASP A 661 -37.34 -5.44 4.02
N VAL A 662 -36.89 -4.19 3.86
CA VAL A 662 -37.37 -3.04 4.67
C VAL A 662 -38.46 -2.26 3.91
N PRO A 663 -39.65 -2.09 4.49
CA PRO A 663 -40.74 -1.32 3.89
C PRO A 663 -40.54 0.19 4.17
N PHE A 664 -39.73 0.88 3.38
CA PHE A 664 -39.50 2.31 3.52
C PHE A 664 -40.75 3.13 3.29
N VAL A 665 -40.96 4.13 4.15
CA VAL A 665 -42.01 5.13 4.06
C VAL A 665 -41.48 6.45 3.52
N ASN A 666 -42.33 7.30 3.01
CA ASN A 666 -41.90 8.63 2.54
C ASN A 666 -41.30 9.47 3.68
N GLY A 667 -40.16 10.12 3.41
CA GLY A 667 -39.41 10.96 4.36
C GLY A 667 -38.44 10.17 5.23
N ALA A 668 -38.33 10.54 6.50
CA ALA A 668 -37.31 9.98 7.41
C ALA A 668 -37.63 8.53 7.82
N ASN A 669 -36.59 7.67 7.69
CA ASN A 669 -36.61 6.27 8.09
C ASN A 669 -35.43 6.01 8.98
N HIS A 670 -35.67 5.52 10.20
CA HIS A 670 -34.62 5.15 11.15
C HIS A 670 -34.49 3.63 11.23
N LEU A 671 -33.28 3.14 10.96
CA LEU A 671 -32.90 1.73 11.07
C LEU A 671 -32.05 1.52 12.33
N LEU A 672 -32.37 0.48 13.10
CA LEU A 672 -31.59 0.05 14.26
C LEU A 672 -31.35 -1.46 14.15
N ALA A 673 -30.10 -1.84 13.90
CA ALA A 673 -29.65 -3.21 13.93
C ALA A 673 -29.07 -3.55 15.30
N THR A 674 -29.44 -4.71 15.83
CA THR A 674 -28.99 -5.19 17.15
C THR A 674 -28.60 -6.65 17.10
N ALA A 675 -27.55 -7.02 17.83
CA ALA A 675 -27.18 -8.41 18.07
C ALA A 675 -26.66 -8.58 19.51
N THR A 676 -26.68 -9.80 20.02
CA THR A 676 -26.21 -10.09 21.38
C THR A 676 -24.99 -11.02 21.32
N ALA A 677 -23.90 -10.56 21.92
CA ALA A 677 -22.67 -11.32 22.07
C ALA A 677 -22.37 -11.53 23.54
N ASN A 678 -22.33 -12.76 24.02
CA ASN A 678 -21.96 -13.12 25.41
C ASN A 678 -22.72 -12.26 26.47
N GLY A 679 -24.00 -11.97 26.24
CA GLY A 679 -24.82 -11.13 27.12
C GLY A 679 -24.64 -9.62 26.96
N THR A 680 -23.72 -9.16 26.08
CA THR A 680 -23.53 -7.74 25.74
C THR A 680 -24.17 -7.43 24.41
N GLY A 681 -25.03 -6.40 24.36
CA GLY A 681 -25.64 -5.93 23.12
C GLY A 681 -24.64 -5.13 22.29
N VAL A 682 -24.58 -5.41 20.98
CA VAL A 682 -23.92 -4.56 19.98
C VAL A 682 -24.98 -4.01 19.04
N THR A 683 -24.85 -2.75 18.67
CA THR A 683 -25.85 -2.04 17.88
C THR A 683 -25.23 -1.16 16.82
N ASP A 684 -25.96 -0.96 15.74
CA ASP A 684 -25.65 0.03 14.73
C ASP A 684 -26.94 0.67 14.21
N GLN A 685 -26.88 1.92 13.75
CA GLN A 685 -28.03 2.66 13.27
C GLN A 685 -27.74 3.41 11.98
N ALA A 686 -28.79 3.64 11.19
CA ALA A 686 -28.75 4.47 9.99
C ALA A 686 -30.04 5.28 9.85
N ASP A 687 -29.91 6.53 9.43
CA ASP A 687 -31.00 7.40 9.04
C ASP A 687 -31.04 7.54 7.53
N ILE A 688 -32.18 7.19 6.90
CA ILE A 688 -32.36 7.23 5.46
C ILE A 688 -33.58 8.13 5.18
N ASN A 689 -33.38 9.16 4.38
CA ASN A 689 -34.48 9.91 3.81
C ASN A 689 -34.97 9.19 2.54
N PHE A 690 -36.23 8.87 2.45
CA PHE A 690 -36.77 8.09 1.34
C PHE A 690 -37.79 8.91 0.53
N ASP A 691 -37.51 9.11 -0.75
CA ASP A 691 -38.42 9.76 -1.69
C ASP A 691 -39.34 8.68 -2.29
N LEU A 692 -40.51 8.53 -1.68
CA LEU A 692 -41.52 7.58 -2.13
C LEU A 692 -42.32 8.20 -3.26
N LEU A 693 -42.27 7.60 -4.43
CA LEU A 693 -42.99 8.04 -5.62
C LEU A 693 -44.17 7.10 -5.94
N SER A 694 -45.21 7.64 -6.58
CA SER A 694 -46.24 6.83 -7.17
C SER A 694 -45.85 6.36 -8.57
N GLN A 695 -46.14 5.10 -8.91
CA GLN A 695 -46.07 4.61 -10.29
C GLN A 695 -46.95 5.42 -11.22
N ASN A 696 -48.13 5.87 -10.70
CA ASN A 696 -49.01 6.80 -11.39
C ASN A 696 -48.63 8.23 -11.04
N LEU A 697 -47.89 8.92 -11.93
CA LEU A 697 -47.46 10.32 -11.70
C LEU A 697 -48.62 11.32 -11.53
N LYS A 698 -49.90 10.92 -11.74
CA LYS A 698 -51.08 11.71 -11.49
C LYS A 698 -51.76 11.39 -10.15
N SER A 699 -51.12 10.55 -9.31
CA SER A 699 -51.64 10.20 -8.00
C SER A 699 -51.88 11.46 -7.15
N GLN A 700 -53.01 11.48 -6.43
CA GLN A 700 -53.32 12.57 -5.49
C GLN A 700 -52.84 12.26 -4.07
N SER A 701 -52.62 10.97 -3.76
CA SER A 701 -52.12 10.50 -2.45
C SER A 701 -50.63 10.72 -2.31
N LEU A 702 -49.85 10.56 -3.41
CA LEU A 702 -48.43 10.84 -3.53
C LEU A 702 -48.21 11.79 -4.72
N PRO A 703 -48.44 13.09 -4.57
CA PRO A 703 -48.28 14.05 -5.65
C PRO A 703 -46.85 14.08 -6.18
N PHE A 704 -46.71 13.89 -7.49
CA PHE A 704 -45.43 13.96 -8.16
C PHE A 704 -44.80 15.35 -8.01
N LYS A 705 -43.52 15.39 -7.61
CA LYS A 705 -42.71 16.62 -7.55
C LYS A 705 -41.59 16.60 -8.57
N GLU A 706 -40.68 15.68 -8.40
CA GLU A 706 -39.50 15.52 -9.28
C GLU A 706 -39.04 14.08 -9.26
N MET A 707 -38.29 13.69 -10.25
CA MET A 707 -37.70 12.38 -10.39
C MET A 707 -36.45 12.45 -11.30
N ASN A 708 -35.34 11.97 -10.83
CA ASN A 708 -34.10 11.86 -11.64
C ASN A 708 -34.00 10.44 -12.18
N VAL A 709 -33.87 10.30 -13.50
CA VAL A 709 -33.81 9.00 -14.19
C VAL A 709 -32.56 8.89 -15.01
N SER A 710 -31.78 7.84 -14.82
CA SER A 710 -30.65 7.48 -15.67
C SER A 710 -31.14 6.66 -16.86
N LEU A 711 -31.17 7.26 -18.06
CA LEU A 711 -31.60 6.58 -19.28
C LEU A 711 -30.54 5.61 -19.79
N GLY A 712 -30.94 4.36 -20.07
CA GLY A 712 -30.04 3.31 -20.53
C GLY A 712 -29.19 2.68 -19.40
N ASP A 713 -29.58 2.91 -18.13
CA ASP A 713 -28.93 2.35 -16.95
C ASP A 713 -29.93 1.53 -16.12
N ASN A 714 -29.43 0.48 -15.47
CA ASN A 714 -30.18 -0.36 -14.54
C ASN A 714 -29.76 -0.18 -13.08
N ARG A 715 -28.89 0.81 -12.79
CA ARG A 715 -28.35 1.10 -11.47
C ARG A 715 -28.98 2.37 -10.89
N PHE A 716 -28.94 2.47 -9.57
CA PHE A 716 -29.15 3.73 -8.85
C PHE A 716 -27.80 4.45 -8.78
N PHE A 717 -27.85 5.78 -8.93
CA PHE A 717 -26.72 6.65 -8.70
C PHE A 717 -27.09 7.69 -7.65
N TYR A 718 -26.32 7.78 -6.58
CA TYR A 718 -26.50 8.75 -5.50
C TYR A 718 -25.44 9.84 -5.56
N ASP A 719 -25.87 11.09 -5.79
CA ASP A 719 -25.00 12.25 -5.73
C ASP A 719 -25.02 12.86 -4.32
N GLU A 720 -23.93 12.66 -3.56
CA GLU A 720 -23.80 13.20 -2.20
C GLU A 720 -23.82 14.74 -2.16
N LYS A 721 -23.35 15.43 -3.23
CA LYS A 721 -23.25 16.89 -3.27
C LYS A 721 -24.61 17.56 -3.34
N THR A 722 -25.53 17.00 -4.08
CA THR A 722 -26.90 17.49 -4.25
C THR A 722 -27.91 16.75 -3.38
N ALA A 723 -27.50 15.67 -2.72
CA ALA A 723 -28.37 14.74 -1.99
C ALA A 723 -29.53 14.20 -2.85
N GLN A 724 -29.23 13.86 -4.11
CA GLN A 724 -30.22 13.37 -5.08
C GLN A 724 -29.89 11.94 -5.49
N THR A 725 -30.92 11.11 -5.62
CA THR A 725 -30.82 9.76 -6.19
C THR A 725 -31.38 9.74 -7.60
N TRP A 726 -30.57 9.26 -8.55
CA TRP A 726 -30.99 8.92 -9.89
C TRP A 726 -31.39 7.45 -9.92
N ILE A 727 -32.60 7.17 -10.40
CA ILE A 727 -33.17 5.82 -10.47
C ILE A 727 -32.95 5.23 -11.86
N PRO A 728 -32.89 3.88 -11.98
CA PRO A 728 -32.85 3.22 -13.27
C PRO A 728 -34.11 3.50 -14.08
N GLU A 729 -33.97 3.51 -15.41
CA GLU A 729 -35.12 3.60 -16.33
C GLU A 729 -36.04 2.37 -16.21
N GLN A 730 -37.28 2.51 -16.65
CA GLN A 730 -38.19 1.38 -16.82
C GLN A 730 -38.98 1.50 -18.11
N GLU A 731 -39.47 0.38 -18.61
CA GLU A 731 -40.38 0.36 -19.76
C GLU A 731 -41.78 0.85 -19.35
N TYR A 732 -42.39 1.69 -20.20
CA TYR A 732 -43.72 2.19 -19.97
C TYR A 732 -44.74 1.05 -19.94
N LYS A 733 -45.64 1.09 -18.95
CA LYS A 733 -46.83 0.26 -18.84
C LYS A 733 -48.07 1.18 -18.62
N PRO A 734 -49.25 0.84 -19.13
CA PRO A 734 -50.43 1.66 -18.89
C PRO A 734 -50.64 1.99 -17.41
N GLY A 735 -50.80 3.29 -17.10
CA GLY A 735 -50.90 3.78 -15.75
C GLY A 735 -49.60 4.04 -14.99
N THR A 736 -48.46 3.80 -15.63
CA THR A 736 -47.14 4.09 -15.05
C THR A 736 -46.40 5.16 -15.86
N TRP A 737 -45.16 5.38 -15.59
CA TRP A 737 -44.20 6.14 -16.38
C TRP A 737 -43.16 5.19 -17.04
N GLY A 738 -42.41 5.66 -18.01
CA GLY A 738 -41.33 4.91 -18.60
C GLY A 738 -41.08 5.25 -20.07
N TYR A 739 -40.08 4.64 -20.65
CA TYR A 739 -39.76 4.78 -22.07
C TYR A 739 -40.62 3.89 -22.93
N VAL A 740 -40.84 4.32 -24.19
CA VAL A 740 -41.47 3.52 -25.24
C VAL A 740 -40.45 3.31 -26.36
N GLY A 741 -40.14 2.06 -26.65
CA GLY A 741 -39.19 1.72 -27.69
C GLY A 741 -37.72 2.08 -27.37
N GLY A 742 -36.94 2.32 -28.40
CA GLY A 742 -35.56 2.66 -28.30
C GLY A 742 -34.63 1.49 -27.94
N LYS A 743 -33.33 1.80 -27.87
CA LYS A 743 -32.28 0.84 -27.53
C LYS A 743 -31.28 1.49 -26.56
N VAL A 744 -30.81 0.71 -25.61
CA VAL A 744 -29.68 1.11 -24.76
C VAL A 744 -28.46 1.32 -25.65
N TYR A 745 -27.81 2.44 -25.49
CA TYR A 745 -26.55 2.71 -26.17
C TYR A 745 -25.42 1.86 -25.57
N VAL A 746 -24.63 1.27 -26.46
CA VAL A 746 -23.40 0.57 -26.10
C VAL A 746 -22.28 1.12 -26.98
N MET A 747 -21.24 1.66 -26.40
CA MET A 747 -20.10 2.19 -27.13
C MET A 747 -19.44 1.07 -27.94
N LYS A 748 -19.14 1.36 -29.22
CA LYS A 748 -18.48 0.40 -30.12
C LYS A 748 -17.14 -0.06 -29.53
N GLY A 749 -16.95 -1.38 -29.44
CA GLY A 749 -15.74 -1.98 -28.88
C GLY A 749 -15.76 -2.13 -27.35
N ASN A 750 -16.82 -1.70 -26.67
CA ASN A 750 -17.00 -2.00 -25.26
C ASN A 750 -17.36 -3.50 -25.12
N THR A 751 -16.46 -4.25 -24.47
CA THR A 751 -16.63 -5.69 -24.19
C THR A 751 -16.92 -5.97 -22.70
N ARG A 752 -16.93 -4.93 -21.87
CA ARG A 752 -17.03 -5.06 -20.41
C ARG A 752 -18.47 -4.89 -19.91
N THR A 753 -19.21 -3.93 -20.47
CA THR A 753 -20.60 -3.69 -20.08
C THR A 753 -21.54 -3.89 -21.24
N SER A 754 -22.79 -4.22 -20.96
CA SER A 754 -23.89 -4.31 -21.96
C SER A 754 -24.54 -2.97 -22.24
N PHE A 755 -24.10 -1.90 -21.61
CA PHE A 755 -24.67 -0.55 -21.72
C PHE A 755 -23.58 0.53 -21.60
N GLY A 756 -23.88 1.71 -22.11
CA GLY A 756 -23.11 2.93 -21.89
C GLY A 756 -21.73 3.00 -22.52
N SER A 757 -20.96 3.90 -21.97
CA SER A 757 -19.57 4.20 -22.27
C SER A 757 -18.70 3.95 -21.03
N THR A 758 -17.42 3.68 -21.25
CA THR A 758 -16.39 3.64 -20.19
C THR A 758 -15.40 4.79 -20.35
N LYS A 759 -15.82 5.87 -21.02
CA LYS A 759 -15.00 7.06 -21.24
C LYS A 759 -15.34 8.11 -20.22
N ASP A 760 -14.31 8.82 -19.82
CA ASP A 760 -14.41 10.03 -19.04
C ASP A 760 -15.29 11.07 -19.75
N ILE A 761 -16.12 11.79 -19.00
CA ILE A 761 -16.98 12.87 -19.47
C ILE A 761 -16.43 14.18 -18.94
N LEU A 762 -15.71 14.89 -19.81
CA LEU A 762 -15.00 16.11 -19.43
C LEU A 762 -15.92 17.18 -18.83
N GLY A 763 -15.45 17.85 -17.79
CA GLY A 763 -16.14 18.97 -17.13
C GLY A 763 -17.23 18.56 -16.15
N THR A 764 -17.31 17.29 -15.77
CA THR A 764 -18.25 16.82 -14.75
C THR A 764 -17.64 15.74 -13.85
N GLU A 765 -18.17 15.59 -12.64
CA GLU A 765 -17.91 14.43 -11.76
C GLU A 765 -19.11 13.45 -11.72
N LEU A 766 -20.15 13.73 -12.52
CA LEU A 766 -21.36 12.90 -12.62
C LEU A 766 -21.26 11.92 -13.79
N ASP A 767 -20.08 11.44 -14.10
CA ASP A 767 -19.79 10.53 -15.21
C ASP A 767 -20.82 9.41 -15.38
N PRO A 768 -21.22 8.66 -14.33
CA PRO A 768 -22.19 7.58 -14.48
C PRO A 768 -23.50 8.00 -15.12
N VAL A 769 -23.97 9.23 -14.85
CA VAL A 769 -25.23 9.76 -15.40
C VAL A 769 -25.11 10.06 -16.89
N TYR A 770 -23.94 10.55 -17.33
CA TYR A 770 -23.70 10.94 -18.74
C TYR A 770 -23.10 9.81 -19.58
N GLN A 771 -22.55 8.78 -18.96
CA GLN A 771 -22.00 7.62 -19.65
C GLN A 771 -23.08 6.68 -20.22
N THR A 772 -24.34 6.81 -19.79
CA THR A 772 -25.45 5.97 -20.22
C THR A 772 -26.49 6.77 -20.98
N GLN A 773 -27.13 6.14 -21.93
CA GLN A 773 -28.24 6.75 -22.68
C GLN A 773 -29.10 5.71 -23.38
N ARG A 774 -30.32 6.10 -23.72
CA ARG A 774 -31.24 5.36 -24.61
C ARG A 774 -31.43 6.14 -25.90
N THR A 775 -31.35 5.48 -27.03
CA THR A 775 -31.49 6.07 -28.37
C THR A 775 -32.75 5.57 -29.07
N GLY A 776 -33.38 6.43 -29.92
CA GLY A 776 -34.59 6.08 -30.65
C GLY A 776 -35.83 5.84 -29.80
N ILE A 777 -36.00 6.68 -28.75
CA ILE A 777 -37.25 6.74 -27.97
C ILE A 777 -38.29 7.61 -28.69
N ASP A 778 -39.55 7.21 -28.66
CA ASP A 778 -40.68 7.96 -29.21
C ASP A 778 -41.23 8.96 -28.17
#